data_517bd9cd2bee2a2a42b2af851d8622c5
#
_entry.id   517bd9cd2bee2a2a42b2af851d8622c5
#
_cell.length_a   1.000
_cell.length_b   1.000
_cell.length_c   1.000
_cell.angle_alpha   90.00
_cell.angle_beta   90.00
_cell.angle_gamma   90.00
#
_symmetry.space_group_name_H-M   'P 1'
#
loop_
_entity.id
_entity.type
_entity.pdbx_description
1 polymer ?
#
loop_
_entity_poly.entity_id
_entity_poly.type
_entity_poly.pdbx_seq_one_letter_code
_entity_poly.pdbx_strand_id
1 'polypeptide(L)'
;MALPNLTREQAVERAALITVASYQIDLDLTNGCGAPGERTFRSVTTVVFDALAGADSVIDIAADSIRGATLNGRDLDVSGYDESTGIPLSGLADRNVVVVDADCRYSNTGEGLHRFVDPVDNETYLYSQFETADAKRMFACFDQPDLKATFDMRVTAPTHWKVISNGETVSVNDGLHTFATTPRMSTYLVALIAGPYAEWNDTYTDEHGEIPLGIFCRSSLAQHMDAERLFTQTKQGFGFYHKNFGLPYAFGKYDQLFVPEFNAGAMENAGAVTFLEDYVFRSKVTRASYERRAETVLHEMAHMWFGDLVTMAWWDDLWLNESFATFASVLCQSEATEFTEAWTTFATVEKSWAYRQDQLPSTHPIAADIPDLAAVEVNFDGITYAKGASVLKQLVAYVGLEHFLAGLRDYFRAHAFGNATFNDLVAALEQASGRDLSDWGQQWLKTTGLNTLRAEFDVDDNGKFTRFAVTQSGATPGAGETRVHRLAVGIYDDDGTGKLVRVHREELDVEGPVTEVAALVGVSRGRLVLVNDDDLTYCSLRLDAESLRTALERIADIAEPLPRSLVWSAAWEMTREAELRARDFVALVTGGVHAESEVGVAQRLLLQAQTALTSYADQDWAREHGWPQFADRLLELARGAQPGSDHQLAFVNTLCSSVLSAGHV
;
A
#
# COMPACT_ATOMS: atom_id res chain seq x y z
N MET A 1 23.73 -9.88 -16.17
CA MET A 1 23.78 -8.50 -16.75
C MET A 1 22.59 -7.74 -16.24
N ALA A 2 22.67 -6.43 -16.08
CA ALA A 2 21.53 -5.62 -15.67
C ALA A 2 20.52 -5.56 -16.81
N LEU A 3 19.22 -5.65 -16.48
CA LEU A 3 18.13 -5.43 -17.45
C LEU A 3 18.14 -3.98 -17.97
N PRO A 4 17.55 -3.69 -19.13
CA PRO A 4 17.45 -2.32 -19.62
C PRO A 4 16.77 -1.43 -18.60
N ASN A 5 17.39 -0.30 -18.27
CA ASN A 5 16.79 0.73 -17.43
C ASN A 5 16.07 1.75 -18.33
N LEU A 6 14.82 1.45 -18.70
CA LEU A 6 14.00 2.32 -19.56
C LEU A 6 13.84 3.69 -18.91
N THR A 7 14.17 4.77 -19.64
CA THR A 7 13.94 6.13 -19.19
C THR A 7 12.53 6.60 -19.56
N ARG A 8 12.04 7.62 -18.83
CA ARG A 8 10.75 8.26 -19.12
C ARG A 8 10.69 8.80 -20.54
N GLU A 9 11.77 9.45 -21.01
CA GLU A 9 11.82 9.98 -22.36
C GLU A 9 11.70 8.86 -23.41
N GLN A 10 12.42 7.75 -23.23
CA GLN A 10 12.33 6.58 -24.11
C GLN A 10 10.92 5.96 -24.13
N ALA A 11 10.27 5.89 -22.96
CA ALA A 11 8.91 5.38 -22.87
C ALA A 11 7.92 6.29 -23.61
N VAL A 12 8.02 7.60 -23.44
CA VAL A 12 7.19 8.61 -24.12
C VAL A 12 7.41 8.55 -25.65
N GLU A 13 8.66 8.46 -26.10
CA GLU A 13 8.99 8.32 -27.53
C GLU A 13 8.39 7.02 -28.09
N ARG A 14 8.52 5.91 -27.38
CA ARG A 14 7.98 4.61 -27.81
C ARG A 14 6.45 4.62 -27.87
N ALA A 15 5.78 5.19 -26.87
CA ALA A 15 4.31 5.31 -26.84
C ALA A 15 3.77 6.24 -27.96
N ALA A 16 4.55 7.24 -28.39
CA ALA A 16 4.19 8.08 -29.52
C ALA A 16 4.30 7.36 -30.88
N LEU A 17 5.09 6.28 -30.95
CA LEU A 17 5.33 5.50 -32.17
C LEU A 17 4.48 4.25 -32.28
N ILE A 18 4.05 3.64 -31.15
CA ILE A 18 3.48 2.30 -31.09
C ILE A 18 2.16 2.31 -30.32
N THR A 19 1.20 1.53 -30.85
CA THR A 19 -0.03 1.18 -30.13
C THR A 19 -0.18 -0.33 -30.18
N VAL A 20 -0.14 -0.98 -29.00
CA VAL A 20 -0.24 -2.45 -28.94
C VAL A 20 -1.71 -2.87 -28.93
N ALA A 21 -2.04 -3.84 -29.79
CA ALA A 21 -3.37 -4.41 -29.87
C ALA A 21 -3.50 -5.63 -28.95
N SER A 22 -2.62 -6.62 -29.12
CA SER A 22 -2.71 -7.89 -28.37
C SER A 22 -1.38 -8.61 -28.25
N TYR A 23 -1.27 -9.40 -27.18
CA TYR A 23 -0.25 -10.43 -26.98
C TYR A 23 -0.90 -11.80 -27.00
N GLN A 24 -0.34 -12.75 -27.74
CA GLN A 24 -0.60 -14.17 -27.59
C GLN A 24 0.65 -14.81 -27.02
N ILE A 25 0.52 -15.46 -25.86
CA ILE A 25 1.63 -16.02 -25.08
C ILE A 25 1.42 -17.51 -24.93
N ASP A 26 2.35 -18.30 -25.49
CA ASP A 26 2.38 -19.76 -25.40
C ASP A 26 3.59 -20.18 -24.55
N LEU A 27 3.34 -20.78 -23.38
CA LEU A 27 4.38 -21.22 -22.46
C LEU A 27 4.42 -22.73 -22.35
N ASP A 28 5.63 -23.31 -22.27
CA ASP A 28 5.84 -24.69 -21.89
C ASP A 28 6.71 -24.75 -20.63
N LEU A 29 6.06 -25.06 -19.50
CA LEU A 29 6.68 -25.15 -18.16
C LEU A 29 7.27 -26.54 -17.89
N THR A 30 7.18 -27.46 -18.85
CA THR A 30 7.68 -28.82 -18.72
C THR A 30 9.12 -28.95 -19.23
N ASN A 31 9.76 -30.05 -18.85
CA ASN A 31 11.07 -30.45 -19.38
C ASN A 31 10.99 -31.19 -20.74
N GLY A 32 9.83 -31.10 -21.44
CA GLY A 32 9.55 -31.85 -22.67
C GLY A 32 9.10 -33.30 -22.46
N CYS A 33 9.08 -33.77 -21.21
CA CYS A 33 8.62 -35.13 -20.83
C CYS A 33 7.46 -35.09 -19.82
N GLY A 34 6.81 -33.95 -19.65
CA GLY A 34 5.68 -33.75 -18.75
C GLY A 34 6.03 -33.53 -17.28
N ALA A 35 7.30 -33.57 -16.89
CA ALA A 35 7.76 -33.16 -15.58
C ALA A 35 8.08 -31.64 -15.55
N PRO A 36 8.13 -30.99 -14.39
CA PRO A 36 8.47 -29.57 -14.28
C PRO A 36 9.85 -29.23 -14.87
N GLY A 37 9.97 -28.09 -15.56
CA GLY A 37 11.24 -27.51 -15.97
C GLY A 37 12.07 -27.12 -14.73
N GLU A 38 13.40 -27.18 -14.84
CA GLU A 38 14.29 -26.91 -13.68
C GLU A 38 14.93 -25.52 -13.76
N ARG A 39 15.40 -25.09 -14.91
CA ARG A 39 16.17 -23.85 -15.12
C ARG A 39 15.51 -22.87 -16.07
N THR A 40 14.93 -23.39 -17.13
CA THR A 40 14.31 -22.61 -18.19
C THR A 40 12.96 -23.20 -18.57
N PHE A 41 12.15 -22.37 -19.17
CA PHE A 41 10.88 -22.72 -19.82
C PHE A 41 10.83 -22.06 -21.19
N ARG A 42 10.08 -22.66 -22.13
CA ARG A 42 9.91 -22.08 -23.46
C ARG A 42 8.78 -21.05 -23.43
N SER A 43 9.02 -19.92 -24.06
CA SER A 43 8.05 -18.85 -24.29
C SER A 43 7.98 -18.52 -25.78
N VAL A 44 6.80 -18.61 -26.36
CA VAL A 44 6.53 -18.14 -27.72
C VAL A 44 5.52 -17.02 -27.64
N THR A 45 5.94 -15.81 -28.00
CA THR A 45 5.08 -14.63 -27.94
C THR A 45 4.79 -14.09 -29.32
N THR A 46 3.52 -13.88 -29.65
CA THR A 46 3.08 -13.14 -30.83
C THR A 46 2.49 -11.82 -30.40
N VAL A 47 3.04 -10.70 -30.89
CA VAL A 47 2.58 -9.35 -30.58
C VAL A 47 2.04 -8.69 -31.85
N VAL A 48 0.81 -8.20 -31.77
CA VAL A 48 0.16 -7.44 -32.83
C VAL A 48 0.09 -5.97 -32.42
N PHE A 49 0.65 -5.08 -33.24
CA PHE A 49 0.70 -3.66 -32.92
C PHE A 49 0.67 -2.79 -34.18
N ASP A 50 0.16 -1.57 -34.01
CA ASP A 50 0.23 -0.51 -35.01
C ASP A 50 1.43 0.39 -34.71
N ALA A 51 2.09 0.93 -35.76
CA ALA A 51 3.24 1.80 -35.58
C ALA A 51 3.33 2.86 -36.69
N LEU A 52 4.12 3.90 -36.44
CA LEU A 52 4.45 4.85 -37.49
C LEU A 52 5.31 4.16 -38.57
N ALA A 53 4.81 4.11 -39.79
CA ALA A 53 5.50 3.44 -40.91
C ALA A 53 6.91 3.98 -41.14
N GLY A 54 7.88 3.07 -41.28
CA GLY A 54 9.29 3.37 -41.47
C GLY A 54 10.05 3.68 -40.17
N ALA A 55 9.37 3.72 -38.99
CA ALA A 55 10.03 3.87 -37.71
C ALA A 55 10.81 2.59 -37.30
N ASP A 56 11.71 2.75 -36.37
CA ASP A 56 12.42 1.68 -35.70
C ASP A 56 12.04 1.66 -34.21
N SER A 57 12.09 0.48 -33.59
CA SER A 57 11.85 0.29 -32.17
C SER A 57 12.61 -0.91 -31.64
N VAL A 58 12.36 -1.30 -30.38
CA VAL A 58 12.91 -2.48 -29.73
C VAL A 58 11.78 -3.19 -29.00
N ILE A 59 11.73 -4.54 -29.10
CA ILE A 59 10.89 -5.36 -28.22
C ILE A 59 11.75 -5.90 -27.07
N ASP A 60 11.24 -5.73 -25.84
CA ASP A 60 11.94 -6.13 -24.62
C ASP A 60 11.77 -7.64 -24.41
N ILE A 61 12.84 -8.33 -24.07
CA ILE A 61 12.88 -9.74 -23.66
C ILE A 61 14.15 -9.99 -22.87
N ALA A 62 14.07 -10.73 -21.74
CA ALA A 62 15.21 -11.15 -20.94
C ALA A 62 15.23 -12.68 -20.83
N ALA A 63 15.79 -13.33 -21.86
CA ALA A 63 15.82 -14.77 -22.00
C ALA A 63 17.24 -15.35 -21.89
N ASP A 64 17.34 -16.65 -21.58
CA ASP A 64 18.59 -17.40 -21.64
C ASP A 64 19.10 -17.51 -23.08
N SER A 65 18.17 -17.71 -24.01
CA SER A 65 18.46 -17.75 -25.45
C SER A 65 17.22 -17.40 -26.28
N ILE A 66 17.45 -16.82 -27.44
CA ILE A 66 16.42 -16.63 -28.50
C ILE A 66 16.57 -17.73 -29.53
N ARG A 67 15.52 -18.54 -29.68
CA ARG A 67 15.46 -19.62 -30.69
C ARG A 67 15.20 -19.08 -32.08
N GLY A 68 14.43 -17.99 -32.15
CA GLY A 68 14.13 -17.30 -33.41
C GLY A 68 13.17 -16.13 -33.17
N ALA A 69 13.23 -15.16 -34.08
CA ALA A 69 12.29 -14.05 -34.08
C ALA A 69 11.93 -13.65 -35.49
N THR A 70 10.69 -13.20 -35.72
CA THR A 70 10.25 -12.69 -37.02
C THR A 70 9.50 -11.38 -36.88
N LEU A 71 9.64 -10.47 -37.85
CA LEU A 71 8.82 -9.27 -37.99
C LEU A 71 8.08 -9.33 -39.33
N ASN A 72 6.76 -9.35 -39.29
CA ASN A 72 5.90 -9.44 -40.50
C ASN A 72 6.26 -10.64 -41.37
N GLY A 73 6.59 -11.80 -40.75
CA GLY A 73 6.99 -13.04 -41.40
C GLY A 73 8.41 -13.05 -42.00
N ARG A 74 9.22 -12.02 -41.73
CA ARG A 74 10.65 -11.98 -42.11
C ARG A 74 11.49 -12.30 -40.87
N ASP A 75 12.46 -13.19 -41.01
CA ASP A 75 13.38 -13.54 -39.95
C ASP A 75 14.19 -12.31 -39.52
N LEU A 76 14.36 -12.14 -38.22
CA LEU A 76 15.24 -11.16 -37.58
C LEU A 76 16.59 -11.84 -37.25
N ASP A 77 17.68 -11.11 -37.40
CA ASP A 77 18.98 -11.57 -36.94
C ASP A 77 19.06 -11.40 -35.40
N VAL A 78 19.02 -12.53 -34.70
CA VAL A 78 19.11 -12.60 -33.23
C VAL A 78 20.47 -13.14 -32.76
N SER A 79 21.46 -13.29 -33.66
CA SER A 79 22.79 -13.83 -33.32
C SER A 79 23.57 -12.93 -32.34
N GLY A 80 23.27 -11.63 -32.34
CA GLY A 80 23.83 -10.63 -31.41
C GLY A 80 22.92 -10.27 -30.24
N TYR A 81 21.93 -11.12 -29.93
CA TYR A 81 21.01 -10.84 -28.83
C TYR A 81 21.74 -10.62 -27.50
N ASP A 82 21.36 -9.54 -26.82
CA ASP A 82 21.76 -9.22 -25.46
C ASP A 82 20.51 -8.78 -24.67
N GLU A 83 20.30 -9.38 -23.50
CA GLU A 83 19.13 -9.10 -22.67
C GLU A 83 19.02 -7.64 -22.22
N SER A 84 20.14 -6.89 -22.22
CA SER A 84 20.16 -5.47 -21.89
C SER A 84 19.69 -4.55 -23.02
N THR A 85 19.56 -5.07 -24.25
CA THR A 85 19.18 -4.28 -25.44
C THR A 85 17.88 -4.73 -26.09
N GLY A 86 17.36 -5.91 -25.75
CA GLY A 86 16.20 -6.51 -26.40
C GLY A 86 16.45 -6.90 -27.87
N ILE A 87 15.39 -7.01 -28.66
CA ILE A 87 15.46 -7.35 -30.10
C ILE A 87 15.07 -6.12 -30.92
N PRO A 88 15.98 -5.59 -31.80
CA PRO A 88 15.69 -4.45 -32.64
C PRO A 88 14.61 -4.78 -33.70
N LEU A 89 13.68 -3.86 -33.89
CA LEU A 89 12.61 -3.90 -34.88
C LEU A 89 12.79 -2.72 -35.83
N SER A 90 13.25 -2.98 -37.06
CA SER A 90 13.54 -1.92 -38.04
C SER A 90 12.58 -1.90 -39.21
N GLY A 91 12.23 -0.68 -39.66
CA GLY A 91 11.38 -0.46 -40.83
C GLY A 91 9.95 -0.94 -40.58
N LEU A 92 9.35 -0.56 -39.49
CA LEU A 92 7.98 -0.92 -39.10
C LEU A 92 6.97 -0.50 -40.17
N ALA A 93 5.94 -1.31 -40.36
CA ALA A 93 4.76 -0.98 -41.16
C ALA A 93 3.70 -0.27 -40.32
N ASP A 94 2.61 0.20 -40.94
CA ASP A 94 1.46 0.74 -40.18
C ASP A 94 0.87 -0.29 -39.21
N ARG A 95 0.85 -1.59 -39.62
CA ARG A 95 0.46 -2.72 -38.78
C ARG A 95 1.52 -3.79 -38.81
N ASN A 96 1.87 -4.32 -37.65
CA ASN A 96 2.98 -5.23 -37.46
C ASN A 96 2.56 -6.47 -36.67
N VAL A 97 3.25 -7.57 -36.96
CA VAL A 97 3.22 -8.81 -36.18
C VAL A 97 4.67 -9.21 -35.92
N VAL A 98 5.06 -9.22 -34.64
CA VAL A 98 6.34 -9.80 -34.23
C VAL A 98 6.09 -11.12 -33.52
N VAL A 99 6.90 -12.12 -33.80
CA VAL A 99 6.90 -13.41 -33.10
C VAL A 99 8.29 -13.63 -32.53
N VAL A 100 8.37 -13.97 -31.25
CA VAL A 100 9.62 -14.31 -30.56
C VAL A 100 9.47 -15.67 -29.91
N ASP A 101 10.40 -16.60 -30.21
CA ASP A 101 10.53 -17.93 -29.62
C ASP A 101 11.82 -17.95 -28.77
N ALA A 102 11.69 -18.13 -27.47
CA ALA A 102 12.77 -17.97 -26.51
C ALA A 102 12.76 -19.05 -25.41
N ASP A 103 13.92 -19.31 -24.83
CA ASP A 103 14.08 -20.02 -23.57
C ASP A 103 14.27 -18.99 -22.45
N CYS A 104 13.23 -18.78 -21.64
CA CYS A 104 13.27 -17.87 -20.49
C CYS A 104 13.72 -18.60 -19.23
N ARG A 105 14.31 -17.85 -18.28
CA ARG A 105 14.82 -18.42 -17.03
C ARG A 105 13.78 -18.36 -15.92
N TYR A 106 13.65 -19.44 -15.15
CA TYR A 106 13.05 -19.32 -13.82
C TYR A 106 13.94 -18.48 -12.91
N SER A 107 13.33 -17.72 -12.02
CA SER A 107 14.04 -16.99 -10.98
C SER A 107 13.87 -17.66 -9.60
N ASN A 108 14.66 -17.23 -8.64
CA ASN A 108 14.53 -17.53 -7.20
C ASN A 108 14.74 -16.26 -6.35
N THR A 109 14.48 -15.10 -6.95
CA THR A 109 14.66 -13.78 -6.32
C THR A 109 13.35 -13.06 -6.06
N GLY A 110 12.20 -13.68 -6.38
CA GLY A 110 10.88 -13.07 -6.26
C GLY A 110 10.46 -12.21 -7.44
N GLU A 111 11.27 -12.14 -8.50
CA GLU A 111 11.04 -11.35 -9.72
C GLU A 111 10.89 -12.26 -10.94
N GLY A 112 10.18 -11.81 -11.98
CA GLY A 112 9.94 -12.63 -13.18
C GLY A 112 9.05 -13.83 -12.85
N LEU A 113 9.35 -15.01 -13.38
CA LEU A 113 8.68 -16.27 -13.03
C LEU A 113 9.49 -17.00 -11.95
N HIS A 114 9.09 -16.81 -10.68
CA HIS A 114 9.75 -17.40 -9.52
C HIS A 114 9.43 -18.88 -9.38
N ARG A 115 10.44 -19.68 -9.06
CA ARG A 115 10.35 -21.13 -8.89
C ARG A 115 10.80 -21.53 -7.48
N PHE A 116 9.88 -22.09 -6.73
CA PHE A 116 10.08 -22.62 -5.39
C PHE A 116 9.87 -24.14 -5.36
N VAL A 117 10.70 -24.86 -4.62
CA VAL A 117 10.49 -26.29 -4.32
C VAL A 117 10.20 -26.42 -2.83
N ASP A 118 9.00 -26.85 -2.50
CA ASP A 118 8.58 -27.00 -1.11
C ASP A 118 9.34 -28.16 -0.43
N PRO A 119 10.12 -27.91 0.63
CA PRO A 119 10.86 -28.95 1.34
C PRO A 119 9.96 -29.95 2.09
N VAL A 120 8.65 -29.67 2.21
CA VAL A 120 7.69 -30.54 2.91
C VAL A 120 7.16 -31.64 1.99
N ASP A 121 6.79 -31.30 0.75
CA ASP A 121 6.20 -32.23 -0.21
C ASP A 121 7.09 -32.50 -1.43
N ASN A 122 8.20 -31.76 -1.61
CA ASN A 122 9.11 -31.76 -2.76
C ASN A 122 8.43 -31.38 -4.09
N GLU A 123 7.28 -30.74 -4.03
CA GLU A 123 6.58 -30.23 -5.20
C GLU A 123 7.10 -28.83 -5.60
N THR A 124 6.94 -28.51 -6.89
CA THR A 124 7.35 -27.23 -7.46
C THR A 124 6.14 -26.29 -7.53
N TYR A 125 6.34 -25.06 -7.06
CA TYR A 125 5.37 -23.97 -7.09
C TYR A 125 5.98 -22.80 -7.84
N LEU A 126 5.21 -22.23 -8.77
CA LEU A 126 5.60 -21.07 -9.57
C LEU A 126 4.64 -19.92 -9.32
N TYR A 127 5.17 -18.70 -9.37
CA TYR A 127 4.38 -17.46 -9.47
C TYR A 127 5.16 -16.41 -10.24
N SER A 128 4.45 -15.51 -10.91
CA SER A 128 5.05 -14.36 -11.59
C SER A 128 4.99 -13.10 -10.70
N GLN A 129 6.00 -12.23 -10.84
CA GLN A 129 6.04 -10.87 -10.30
C GLN A 129 6.72 -9.98 -11.32
N PHE A 130 6.01 -8.96 -11.80
CA PHE A 130 6.49 -8.15 -12.93
C PHE A 130 6.53 -6.65 -12.68
N GLU A 131 5.96 -6.16 -11.60
CA GLU A 131 6.12 -4.76 -11.27
C GLU A 131 7.59 -4.50 -10.87
N THR A 132 8.27 -3.53 -11.49
CA THR A 132 7.70 -2.50 -12.34
C THR A 132 7.74 -2.85 -13.86
N ALA A 133 8.75 -3.58 -14.35
CA ALA A 133 8.96 -3.90 -15.76
C ALA A 133 9.73 -5.21 -15.95
N ASP A 134 9.25 -6.29 -15.34
CA ASP A 134 9.83 -7.63 -15.36
C ASP A 134 9.01 -8.65 -16.19
N ALA A 135 7.94 -8.20 -16.87
CA ALA A 135 7.18 -9.05 -17.79
C ALA A 135 8.07 -9.60 -18.91
N LYS A 136 9.05 -8.83 -19.35
CA LYS A 136 10.08 -9.24 -20.31
C LYS A 136 10.92 -10.45 -19.89
N ARG A 137 10.89 -10.85 -18.61
CA ARG A 137 11.55 -12.09 -18.12
C ARG A 137 10.74 -13.33 -18.43
N MET A 138 9.43 -13.19 -18.75
CA MET A 138 8.57 -14.32 -19.09
C MET A 138 8.16 -14.34 -20.56
N PHE A 139 7.91 -13.19 -21.17
CA PHE A 139 7.47 -13.08 -22.56
C PHE A 139 7.96 -11.80 -23.22
N ALA A 140 8.10 -11.81 -24.55
CA ALA A 140 8.52 -10.62 -25.30
C ALA A 140 7.41 -9.56 -25.28
N CYS A 141 7.72 -8.32 -24.89
CA CYS A 141 6.73 -7.26 -24.78
C CYS A 141 7.35 -5.86 -24.95
N PHE A 142 6.50 -4.85 -25.02
CA PHE A 142 6.87 -3.45 -24.81
C PHE A 142 6.57 -3.14 -23.33
N ASP A 143 7.59 -3.26 -22.48
CA ASP A 143 7.43 -3.35 -21.03
C ASP A 143 7.37 -1.97 -20.37
N GLN A 144 6.23 -1.31 -20.50
CA GLN A 144 5.90 -0.01 -19.90
C GLN A 144 4.39 0.11 -19.63
N PRO A 145 3.97 0.92 -18.63
CA PRO A 145 2.60 0.89 -18.13
C PRO A 145 1.54 1.44 -19.09
N ASP A 146 1.91 2.35 -20.01
CA ASP A 146 0.98 3.04 -20.91
C ASP A 146 0.77 2.32 -22.27
N LEU A 147 1.47 1.23 -22.52
CA LEU A 147 1.25 0.38 -23.71
C LEU A 147 0.34 -0.80 -23.37
N LYS A 148 -0.88 -0.51 -22.91
CA LYS A 148 -1.89 -1.52 -22.60
C LYS A 148 -2.33 -2.33 -23.82
N ALA A 149 -2.59 -3.62 -23.61
CA ALA A 149 -3.10 -4.54 -24.62
C ALA A 149 -4.03 -5.60 -24.02
N THR A 150 -4.62 -6.44 -24.86
CA THR A 150 -5.27 -7.68 -24.46
C THR A 150 -4.28 -8.84 -24.48
N PHE A 151 -4.48 -9.84 -23.62
CA PHE A 151 -3.60 -11.00 -23.51
C PHE A 151 -4.38 -12.29 -23.69
N ASP A 152 -3.90 -13.14 -24.60
CA ASP A 152 -4.33 -14.51 -24.81
C ASP A 152 -3.22 -15.44 -24.31
N MET A 153 -3.47 -16.21 -23.24
CA MET A 153 -2.45 -17.08 -22.65
C MET A 153 -2.81 -18.56 -22.81
N ARG A 154 -1.81 -19.35 -23.19
CA ARG A 154 -1.84 -20.81 -23.22
C ARG A 154 -0.61 -21.36 -22.51
N VAL A 155 -0.80 -22.32 -21.62
CA VAL A 155 0.28 -22.86 -20.78
C VAL A 155 0.25 -24.37 -20.80
N THR A 156 1.33 -24.98 -21.22
CA THR A 156 1.58 -26.42 -21.06
C THR A 156 2.30 -26.64 -19.73
N ALA A 157 1.71 -27.43 -18.84
CA ALA A 157 2.22 -27.74 -17.52
C ALA A 157 2.08 -29.23 -17.17
N PRO A 158 2.75 -29.75 -16.13
CA PRO A 158 2.49 -31.08 -15.61
C PRO A 158 0.99 -31.30 -15.33
N THR A 159 0.46 -32.45 -15.71
CA THR A 159 -1.00 -32.71 -15.70
C THR A 159 -1.63 -32.68 -14.30
N HIS A 160 -0.84 -32.80 -13.23
CA HIS A 160 -1.30 -32.73 -11.86
C HIS A 160 -1.27 -31.30 -11.29
N TRP A 161 -0.74 -30.33 -12.04
CA TRP A 161 -0.69 -28.93 -11.64
C TRP A 161 -2.00 -28.22 -11.92
N LYS A 162 -2.29 -27.23 -11.07
CA LYS A 162 -3.20 -26.14 -11.39
C LYS A 162 -2.41 -25.03 -12.05
N VAL A 163 -3.02 -24.36 -13.00
CA VAL A 163 -2.46 -23.17 -13.63
C VAL A 163 -3.51 -22.09 -13.58
N ILE A 164 -3.14 -20.96 -13.00
CA ILE A 164 -4.00 -19.79 -12.81
C ILE A 164 -3.34 -18.61 -13.53
N SER A 165 -4.15 -17.82 -14.23
CA SER A 165 -3.74 -16.58 -14.87
C SER A 165 -4.82 -15.51 -14.67
N ASN A 166 -4.67 -14.34 -15.29
CA ASN A 166 -5.63 -13.24 -15.21
C ASN A 166 -7.03 -13.63 -15.70
N GLY A 167 -7.12 -14.29 -16.86
CA GLY A 167 -8.39 -14.74 -17.45
C GLY A 167 -8.91 -16.04 -16.83
N GLU A 168 -10.23 -16.29 -16.99
CA GLU A 168 -10.83 -17.57 -16.62
C GLU A 168 -10.26 -18.72 -17.45
N THR A 169 -10.18 -19.91 -16.86
CA THR A 169 -9.79 -21.14 -17.58
C THR A 169 -10.90 -21.56 -18.55
N VAL A 170 -10.62 -21.54 -19.84
CA VAL A 170 -11.56 -21.98 -20.90
C VAL A 170 -11.49 -23.48 -21.09
N SER A 171 -10.30 -24.06 -21.10
CA SER A 171 -10.11 -25.51 -21.27
C SER A 171 -8.80 -26.00 -20.67
N VAL A 172 -8.82 -27.29 -20.25
CA VAL A 172 -7.63 -28.04 -19.85
C VAL A 172 -7.62 -29.36 -20.60
N ASN A 173 -6.61 -29.59 -21.45
CA ASN A 173 -6.49 -30.78 -22.27
C ASN A 173 -5.06 -31.33 -22.20
N ASP A 174 -4.86 -32.44 -21.54
CA ASP A 174 -3.56 -33.14 -21.42
C ASP A 174 -2.41 -32.19 -21.00
N GLY A 175 -2.65 -31.39 -19.96
CA GLY A 175 -1.70 -30.42 -19.43
C GLY A 175 -1.64 -29.08 -20.17
N LEU A 176 -2.34 -28.93 -21.29
CA LEU A 176 -2.51 -27.62 -21.95
C LEU A 176 -3.69 -26.87 -21.36
N HIS A 177 -3.42 -25.76 -20.69
CA HIS A 177 -4.38 -24.82 -20.15
C HIS A 177 -4.57 -23.65 -21.13
N THR A 178 -5.81 -23.30 -21.42
CA THR A 178 -6.16 -22.15 -22.27
C THR A 178 -7.06 -21.21 -21.48
N PHE A 179 -6.75 -19.93 -21.51
CA PHE A 179 -7.47 -18.89 -20.76
C PHE A 179 -8.28 -17.99 -21.68
N ALA A 180 -9.31 -17.37 -21.12
CA ALA A 180 -10.05 -16.32 -21.80
C ALA A 180 -9.16 -15.10 -22.03
N THR A 181 -9.39 -14.41 -23.15
CA THR A 181 -8.72 -13.13 -23.45
C THR A 181 -9.01 -12.11 -22.36
N THR A 182 -7.97 -11.44 -21.87
CA THR A 182 -8.12 -10.41 -20.84
C THR A 182 -8.74 -9.13 -21.40
N PRO A 183 -9.37 -8.29 -20.57
CA PRO A 183 -9.51 -6.87 -20.89
C PRO A 183 -8.15 -6.21 -21.18
N ARG A 184 -8.16 -4.98 -21.69
CA ARG A 184 -6.92 -4.21 -21.90
C ARG A 184 -6.30 -3.87 -20.53
N MET A 185 -5.04 -4.25 -20.35
CA MET A 185 -4.27 -3.98 -19.13
C MET A 185 -2.78 -3.80 -19.46
N SER A 186 -2.01 -3.32 -18.50
CA SER A 186 -0.56 -3.15 -18.61
C SER A 186 0.18 -4.48 -18.49
N THR A 187 1.41 -4.56 -19.02
CA THR A 187 2.23 -5.77 -19.01
C THR A 187 2.57 -6.24 -17.59
N TYR A 188 2.81 -5.29 -16.66
CA TYR A 188 3.19 -5.63 -15.29
C TYR A 188 2.08 -6.33 -14.49
N LEU A 189 0.83 -6.24 -14.93
CA LEU A 189 -0.34 -6.88 -14.31
C LEU A 189 -0.58 -8.32 -14.79
N VAL A 190 0.20 -8.82 -15.76
CA VAL A 190 0.07 -10.20 -16.25
C VAL A 190 0.51 -11.17 -15.17
N ALA A 191 -0.31 -12.19 -14.91
CA ALA A 191 -0.05 -13.18 -13.89
C ALA A 191 0.01 -14.60 -14.43
N LEU A 192 0.92 -15.39 -13.85
CA LEU A 192 0.98 -16.82 -14.02
C LEU A 192 1.35 -17.47 -12.68
N ILE A 193 0.48 -18.32 -12.18
CA ILE A 193 0.71 -19.12 -10.98
C ILE A 193 0.49 -20.58 -11.36
N ALA A 194 1.45 -21.46 -11.06
CA ALA A 194 1.36 -22.86 -11.43
C ALA A 194 1.99 -23.80 -10.39
N GLY A 195 1.35 -24.93 -10.16
CA GLY A 195 1.78 -25.92 -9.18
C GLY A 195 0.62 -26.70 -8.58
N PRO A 196 0.86 -27.65 -7.67
CA PRO A 196 -0.20 -28.41 -7.00
C PRO A 196 -0.82 -27.63 -5.83
N TYR A 197 -1.32 -26.42 -6.11
CA TYR A 197 -1.96 -25.56 -5.12
C TYR A 197 -3.26 -26.18 -4.57
N ALA A 198 -3.49 -26.06 -3.26
CA ALA A 198 -4.79 -26.26 -2.65
C ALA A 198 -5.72 -25.10 -3.01
N GLU A 199 -7.03 -25.36 -3.11
CA GLU A 199 -8.00 -24.42 -3.67
C GLU A 199 -9.29 -24.42 -2.87
N TRP A 200 -9.86 -23.23 -2.68
CA TRP A 200 -11.20 -22.95 -2.15
C TRP A 200 -11.92 -22.00 -3.10
N ASN A 201 -13.20 -22.24 -3.31
CA ASN A 201 -14.03 -21.45 -4.23
C ASN A 201 -15.26 -20.90 -3.53
N ASP A 202 -15.68 -19.70 -3.94
CA ASP A 202 -16.91 -19.04 -3.55
C ASP A 202 -17.39 -18.14 -4.70
N THR A 203 -18.48 -17.39 -4.51
CA THR A 203 -18.99 -16.44 -5.49
C THR A 203 -19.51 -15.20 -4.77
N TYR A 204 -19.19 -14.03 -5.31
CA TYR A 204 -19.86 -12.78 -4.98
C TYR A 204 -20.94 -12.51 -6.00
N THR A 205 -22.11 -12.05 -5.56
CA THR A 205 -23.26 -11.73 -6.44
C THR A 205 -23.89 -10.43 -6.01
N ASP A 206 -24.13 -9.53 -6.97
CA ASP A 206 -24.88 -8.30 -6.78
C ASP A 206 -25.67 -7.94 -8.05
N GLU A 207 -26.15 -6.70 -8.16
CA GLU A 207 -26.92 -6.20 -9.32
C GLU A 207 -26.12 -6.16 -10.64
N HIS A 208 -24.79 -6.24 -10.59
CA HIS A 208 -23.88 -6.25 -11.76
C HIS A 208 -23.60 -7.67 -12.26
N GLY A 209 -23.95 -8.71 -11.49
CA GLY A 209 -23.75 -10.10 -11.86
C GLY A 209 -23.02 -10.93 -10.81
N GLU A 210 -22.41 -12.00 -11.27
CA GLU A 210 -21.63 -12.94 -10.45
C GLU A 210 -20.13 -12.79 -10.72
N ILE A 211 -19.34 -12.78 -9.64
CA ILE A 211 -17.87 -12.80 -9.70
C ILE A 211 -17.41 -14.09 -9.02
N PRO A 212 -16.84 -15.05 -9.78
CA PRO A 212 -16.19 -16.22 -9.20
C PRO A 212 -15.01 -15.81 -8.33
N LEU A 213 -14.89 -16.40 -7.13
CA LEU A 213 -13.83 -16.16 -6.17
C LEU A 213 -13.02 -17.42 -5.94
N GLY A 214 -11.69 -17.34 -6.03
CA GLY A 214 -10.76 -18.40 -5.70
C GLY A 214 -9.79 -17.99 -4.57
N ILE A 215 -9.40 -18.96 -3.74
CA ILE A 215 -8.30 -18.81 -2.79
C ILE A 215 -7.35 -19.99 -2.98
N PHE A 216 -6.05 -19.71 -3.04
CA PHE A 216 -5.03 -20.72 -3.30
C PHE A 216 -3.86 -20.57 -2.35
N CYS A 217 -3.30 -21.70 -1.88
CA CYS A 217 -2.01 -21.72 -1.20
C CYS A 217 -1.29 -23.05 -1.46
N ARG A 218 -0.01 -23.14 -1.12
CA ARG A 218 0.73 -24.41 -1.18
C ARG A 218 -0.01 -25.51 -0.43
N SER A 219 -0.01 -26.73 -0.96
CA SER A 219 -0.70 -27.88 -0.34
C SER A 219 -0.27 -28.13 1.10
N SER A 220 1.00 -27.92 1.43
CA SER A 220 1.53 -28.04 2.79
C SER A 220 0.95 -27.04 3.80
N LEU A 221 0.39 -25.91 3.34
CA LEU A 221 -0.25 -24.89 4.17
C LEU A 221 -1.77 -25.01 4.24
N ALA A 222 -2.39 -25.89 3.46
CA ALA A 222 -3.84 -26.00 3.31
C ALA A 222 -4.59 -26.09 4.66
N GLN A 223 -4.03 -26.81 5.64
CA GLN A 223 -4.63 -26.97 6.96
C GLN A 223 -4.73 -25.67 7.80
N HIS A 224 -4.01 -24.63 7.39
CA HIS A 224 -3.94 -23.35 8.09
C HIS A 224 -4.75 -22.24 7.38
N MET A 225 -5.32 -22.54 6.20
CA MET A 225 -6.07 -21.56 5.42
C MET A 225 -7.39 -21.19 6.10
N ASP A 226 -7.63 -19.89 6.27
CA ASP A 226 -8.83 -19.28 6.84
C ASP A 226 -9.71 -18.70 5.70
N ALA A 227 -10.15 -19.58 4.79
CA ALA A 227 -10.84 -19.20 3.57
C ALA A 227 -12.18 -18.49 3.84
N GLU A 228 -12.96 -18.90 4.85
CA GLU A 228 -14.25 -18.31 5.18
C GLU A 228 -14.13 -16.82 5.53
N ARG A 229 -13.15 -16.46 6.36
CA ARG A 229 -12.90 -15.06 6.73
C ARG A 229 -12.43 -14.23 5.54
N LEU A 230 -11.52 -14.77 4.73
CA LEU A 230 -11.02 -14.10 3.52
C LEU A 230 -12.15 -13.86 2.52
N PHE A 231 -13.00 -14.85 2.22
CA PHE A 231 -14.16 -14.65 1.36
C PHE A 231 -15.15 -13.64 1.92
N THR A 232 -15.36 -13.63 3.24
CA THR A 232 -16.22 -12.64 3.89
C THR A 232 -15.71 -11.23 3.65
N GLN A 233 -14.42 -10.98 3.89
CA GLN A 233 -13.79 -9.67 3.70
C GLN A 233 -13.78 -9.27 2.21
N THR A 234 -13.51 -10.20 1.32
CA THR A 234 -13.57 -10.00 -0.14
C THR A 234 -14.95 -9.54 -0.59
N LYS A 235 -16.02 -10.20 -0.12
CA LYS A 235 -17.41 -9.82 -0.44
C LYS A 235 -17.79 -8.45 0.14
N GLN A 236 -17.32 -8.13 1.34
CA GLN A 236 -17.50 -6.80 1.95
C GLN A 236 -16.82 -5.72 1.10
N GLY A 237 -15.60 -5.98 0.62
CA GLY A 237 -14.85 -5.10 -0.27
C GLY A 237 -15.60 -4.83 -1.59
N PHE A 238 -16.05 -5.86 -2.29
CA PHE A 238 -16.83 -5.69 -3.53
C PHE A 238 -18.08 -4.86 -3.31
N GLY A 239 -18.86 -5.16 -2.26
CA GLY A 239 -20.05 -4.39 -1.95
C GLY A 239 -19.76 -2.91 -1.68
N PHE A 240 -18.67 -2.62 -1.00
CA PHE A 240 -18.23 -1.25 -0.72
C PHE A 240 -17.76 -0.53 -1.98
N TYR A 241 -16.86 -1.14 -2.78
CA TYR A 241 -16.27 -0.49 -3.95
C TYR A 241 -17.28 -0.31 -5.09
N HIS A 242 -18.13 -1.29 -5.37
CA HIS A 242 -19.20 -1.15 -6.37
C HIS A 242 -20.13 0.02 -6.03
N LYS A 243 -20.54 0.14 -4.75
CA LYS A 243 -21.38 1.24 -4.28
C LYS A 243 -20.73 2.61 -4.45
N ASN A 244 -19.43 2.72 -4.09
CA ASN A 244 -18.76 4.02 -3.98
C ASN A 244 -18.10 4.46 -5.29
N PHE A 245 -17.53 3.55 -6.07
CA PHE A 245 -16.84 3.88 -7.31
C PHE A 245 -17.77 3.93 -8.54
N GLY A 246 -18.95 3.34 -8.45
CA GLY A 246 -20.00 3.45 -9.45
C GLY A 246 -19.66 2.82 -10.80
N LEU A 247 -18.68 1.93 -10.83
CA LEU A 247 -18.29 1.06 -11.94
C LEU A 247 -18.13 -0.36 -11.41
N PRO A 248 -18.69 -1.38 -12.09
CA PRO A 248 -18.52 -2.76 -11.67
C PRO A 248 -17.08 -3.23 -11.89
N TYR A 249 -16.69 -4.25 -11.17
CA TYR A 249 -15.44 -4.97 -11.37
C TYR A 249 -15.31 -5.47 -12.83
N ALA A 250 -14.16 -5.27 -13.43
CA ALA A 250 -14.01 -5.41 -14.89
C ALA A 250 -13.27 -6.68 -15.35
N PHE A 251 -12.72 -7.51 -14.42
CA PHE A 251 -11.74 -8.56 -14.77
C PHE A 251 -12.29 -10.00 -14.63
N GLY A 252 -13.61 -10.15 -14.59
CA GLY A 252 -14.29 -11.44 -14.59
C GLY A 252 -14.24 -12.15 -13.24
N LYS A 253 -13.22 -12.95 -12.98
CA LYS A 253 -12.99 -13.66 -11.71
C LYS A 253 -12.07 -12.89 -10.77
N TYR A 254 -12.03 -13.27 -9.48
CA TYR A 254 -11.09 -12.71 -8.49
C TYR A 254 -10.44 -13.83 -7.67
N ASP A 255 -9.21 -14.16 -7.99
CA ASP A 255 -8.42 -15.16 -7.29
C ASP A 255 -7.41 -14.50 -6.35
N GLN A 256 -7.23 -15.09 -5.17
CA GLN A 256 -6.27 -14.70 -4.14
C GLN A 256 -5.27 -15.86 -3.96
N LEU A 257 -4.00 -15.62 -4.26
CA LEU A 257 -2.98 -16.65 -4.35
C LEU A 257 -1.87 -16.36 -3.35
N PHE A 258 -1.81 -17.16 -2.28
CA PHE A 258 -0.79 -17.04 -1.24
C PHE A 258 0.45 -17.82 -1.67
N VAL A 259 1.51 -17.08 -2.03
CA VAL A 259 2.69 -17.62 -2.70
C VAL A 259 3.94 -17.59 -1.82
N PRO A 260 4.86 -18.56 -1.97
CA PRO A 260 6.07 -18.67 -1.15
C PRO A 260 7.15 -17.66 -1.55
N GLU A 261 7.97 -17.23 -0.58
CA GLU A 261 9.14 -16.37 -0.79
C GLU A 261 8.81 -15.05 -1.54
N PHE A 262 7.62 -14.51 -1.31
CA PHE A 262 7.20 -13.27 -1.94
C PHE A 262 7.88 -12.06 -1.28
N ASN A 263 8.43 -11.14 -2.08
CA ASN A 263 9.22 -10.01 -1.58
C ASN A 263 8.37 -8.83 -1.08
N ALA A 264 7.10 -8.77 -1.48
CA ALA A 264 6.14 -7.74 -1.09
C ALA A 264 5.05 -8.31 -0.17
N GLY A 265 4.14 -7.46 0.32
CA GLY A 265 2.95 -7.88 1.04
C GLY A 265 1.95 -8.58 0.12
N ALA A 266 1.69 -7.96 -1.03
CA ALA A 266 0.83 -8.48 -2.09
C ALA A 266 1.14 -7.79 -3.42
N MET A 267 0.41 -8.17 -4.50
CA MET A 267 0.48 -7.58 -5.83
C MET A 267 -0.87 -7.71 -6.53
N GLU A 268 -1.33 -6.61 -7.09
CA GLU A 268 -2.65 -6.41 -7.68
C GLU A 268 -2.86 -7.04 -9.07
N ASN A 269 -2.16 -8.09 -9.45
CA ASN A 269 -2.37 -8.69 -10.77
C ASN A 269 -3.86 -8.88 -11.08
N ALA A 270 -4.34 -8.26 -12.16
CA ALA A 270 -5.76 -8.19 -12.49
C ALA A 270 -6.43 -9.58 -12.50
N GLY A 271 -7.39 -9.81 -11.61
CA GLY A 271 -8.11 -11.09 -11.49
C GLY A 271 -7.32 -12.27 -10.87
N ALA A 272 -6.04 -12.08 -10.51
CA ALA A 272 -5.18 -13.14 -9.95
C ALA A 272 -4.15 -12.56 -8.96
N VAL A 273 -4.65 -11.98 -7.88
CA VAL A 273 -3.90 -11.23 -6.86
C VAL A 273 -2.99 -12.16 -6.08
N THR A 274 -1.70 -11.84 -6.02
CA THR A 274 -0.73 -12.62 -5.24
C THR A 274 -0.50 -12.00 -3.86
N PHE A 275 -0.38 -12.84 -2.84
CA PHE A 275 -0.17 -12.46 -1.44
C PHE A 275 1.01 -13.20 -0.85
N LEU A 276 1.73 -12.57 0.05
CA LEU A 276 2.72 -13.22 0.90
C LEU A 276 2.06 -14.34 1.72
N GLU A 277 2.59 -15.55 1.64
CA GLU A 277 2.02 -16.71 2.36
C GLU A 277 2.09 -16.62 3.90
N ASP A 278 2.84 -15.65 4.45
CA ASP A 278 2.84 -15.37 5.89
C ASP A 278 1.46 -14.90 6.40
N TYR A 279 0.57 -14.47 5.52
CA TYR A 279 -0.84 -14.20 5.83
C TYR A 279 -1.68 -15.47 6.03
N VAL A 280 -1.15 -16.65 5.72
CA VAL A 280 -1.70 -17.95 6.12
C VAL A 280 -1.14 -18.29 7.51
N PHE A 281 -1.83 -17.85 8.55
CA PHE A 281 -1.33 -17.91 9.92
C PHE A 281 -1.24 -19.35 10.45
N ARG A 282 -0.02 -19.83 10.69
CA ARG A 282 0.26 -21.20 11.19
C ARG A 282 0.18 -21.34 12.70
N SER A 283 0.02 -20.22 13.43
CA SER A 283 -0.11 -20.18 14.89
C SER A 283 -1.08 -19.07 15.28
N LYS A 284 -1.41 -18.98 16.57
CA LYS A 284 -2.23 -17.89 17.08
C LYS A 284 -1.50 -16.55 16.87
N VAL A 285 -2.18 -15.62 16.22
CA VAL A 285 -1.76 -14.22 16.04
C VAL A 285 -2.74 -13.29 16.74
N THR A 286 -2.37 -12.02 16.87
CA THR A 286 -3.26 -10.99 17.44
C THR A 286 -4.32 -10.53 16.42
N ARG A 287 -5.40 -9.87 16.89
CA ARG A 287 -6.39 -9.22 16.04
C ARG A 287 -5.73 -8.23 15.06
N ALA A 288 -4.65 -7.55 15.44
CA ALA A 288 -3.91 -6.65 14.56
C ALA A 288 -3.35 -7.35 13.31
N SER A 289 -2.94 -8.63 13.40
CA SER A 289 -2.50 -9.40 12.24
C SER A 289 -3.66 -9.68 11.27
N TYR A 290 -4.85 -9.97 11.80
CA TYR A 290 -6.06 -10.15 10.98
C TYR A 290 -6.50 -8.83 10.36
N GLU A 291 -6.40 -7.71 11.10
CA GLU A 291 -6.67 -6.36 10.61
C GLU A 291 -5.73 -5.98 9.47
N ARG A 292 -4.42 -6.23 9.62
CA ARG A 292 -3.44 -5.99 8.56
C ARG A 292 -3.71 -6.85 7.33
N ARG A 293 -4.03 -8.14 7.49
CA ARG A 293 -4.39 -9.01 6.36
C ARG A 293 -5.64 -8.50 5.63
N ALA A 294 -6.66 -8.08 6.38
CA ALA A 294 -7.88 -7.53 5.79
C ALA A 294 -7.61 -6.22 5.03
N GLU A 295 -6.79 -5.34 5.61
CA GLU A 295 -6.36 -4.10 4.96
C GLU A 295 -5.64 -4.42 3.64
N THR A 296 -4.69 -5.37 3.63
CA THR A 296 -3.98 -5.78 2.41
C THR A 296 -4.95 -6.36 1.36
N VAL A 297 -5.87 -7.26 1.74
CA VAL A 297 -6.88 -7.79 0.80
C VAL A 297 -7.71 -6.67 0.16
N LEU A 298 -8.12 -5.67 0.94
CA LEU A 298 -8.92 -4.54 0.46
C LEU A 298 -8.07 -3.54 -0.35
N HIS A 299 -6.79 -3.40 -0.05
CA HIS A 299 -5.83 -2.60 -0.80
C HIS A 299 -5.66 -3.16 -2.23
N GLU A 300 -5.33 -4.45 -2.33
CA GLU A 300 -5.20 -5.11 -3.64
C GLU A 300 -6.51 -5.09 -4.44
N MET A 301 -7.64 -5.19 -3.75
CA MET A 301 -8.94 -5.08 -4.43
C MET A 301 -9.21 -3.66 -4.94
N ALA A 302 -8.79 -2.62 -4.22
CA ALA A 302 -8.95 -1.23 -4.66
C ALA A 302 -8.16 -0.94 -5.94
N HIS A 303 -7.00 -1.58 -6.11
CA HIS A 303 -6.21 -1.50 -7.32
C HIS A 303 -6.95 -1.94 -8.58
N MET A 304 -7.95 -2.79 -8.48
CA MET A 304 -8.78 -3.17 -9.63
C MET A 304 -9.41 -1.95 -10.34
N TRP A 305 -9.55 -0.83 -9.63
CA TRP A 305 -9.96 0.47 -10.18
C TRP A 305 -8.78 1.45 -10.31
N PHE A 306 -7.95 1.56 -9.25
CA PHE A 306 -6.78 2.43 -9.19
C PHE A 306 -5.51 1.63 -9.51
N GLY A 307 -5.09 1.57 -10.76
CA GLY A 307 -3.93 0.80 -11.23
C GLY A 307 -4.27 -0.12 -12.39
N ASP A 308 -5.32 -0.93 -12.27
CA ASP A 308 -5.68 -1.91 -13.28
C ASP A 308 -6.63 -1.34 -14.34
N LEU A 309 -7.80 -0.85 -13.90
CA LEU A 309 -8.76 -0.23 -14.82
C LEU A 309 -8.20 1.08 -15.39
N VAL A 310 -7.73 1.95 -14.52
CA VAL A 310 -7.05 3.21 -14.89
C VAL A 310 -5.64 3.16 -14.33
N THR A 311 -4.64 3.15 -15.18
CA THR A 311 -3.22 3.04 -14.83
C THR A 311 -2.53 4.39 -15.04
N MET A 312 -1.54 4.74 -14.22
CA MET A 312 -0.69 5.90 -14.49
C MET A 312 -0.02 5.80 -15.87
N ALA A 313 0.24 6.94 -16.50
CA ALA A 313 0.95 6.99 -17.78
C ALA A 313 2.45 6.68 -17.59
N TRP A 314 3.04 7.12 -16.49
CA TRP A 314 4.41 6.82 -16.08
C TRP A 314 4.51 6.76 -14.55
N TRP A 315 5.58 6.23 -14.06
CA TRP A 315 5.85 5.91 -12.64
C TRP A 315 6.00 7.13 -11.72
N ASP A 316 6.09 8.35 -12.24
CA ASP A 316 6.03 9.58 -11.42
C ASP A 316 4.64 9.81 -10.80
N ASP A 317 3.62 9.16 -11.34
CA ASP A 317 2.27 9.11 -10.78
C ASP A 317 1.94 7.74 -10.12
N LEU A 318 2.94 6.95 -9.67
CA LEU A 318 2.75 5.70 -8.90
C LEU A 318 1.79 5.89 -7.71
N TRP A 319 1.83 7.04 -7.08
CA TRP A 319 0.95 7.38 -5.97
C TRP A 319 -0.55 7.39 -6.33
N LEU A 320 -0.93 7.57 -7.62
CA LEU A 320 -2.32 7.43 -8.09
C LEU A 320 -2.85 6.00 -7.88
N ASN A 321 -1.98 5.01 -7.89
CA ASN A 321 -2.33 3.64 -7.55
C ASN A 321 -2.26 3.46 -6.03
N GLU A 322 -1.10 3.64 -5.44
CA GLU A 322 -0.75 3.22 -4.09
C GLU A 322 -1.41 4.05 -2.98
N SER A 323 -1.37 5.39 -3.11
CA SER A 323 -2.01 6.25 -2.12
C SER A 323 -3.52 6.07 -2.10
N PHE A 324 -4.13 5.91 -3.29
CA PHE A 324 -5.57 5.69 -3.41
C PHE A 324 -5.99 4.32 -2.91
N ALA A 325 -5.25 3.25 -3.24
CA ALA A 325 -5.54 1.93 -2.72
C ALA A 325 -5.43 1.89 -1.19
N THR A 326 -4.39 2.51 -0.62
CA THR A 326 -4.22 2.62 0.84
C THR A 326 -5.37 3.42 1.49
N PHE A 327 -5.75 4.57 0.92
CA PHE A 327 -6.89 5.35 1.43
C PHE A 327 -8.19 4.57 1.35
N ALA A 328 -8.48 3.96 0.19
CA ALA A 328 -9.72 3.25 -0.09
C ALA A 328 -9.84 1.98 0.76
N SER A 329 -8.74 1.26 1.00
CA SER A 329 -8.72 0.06 1.87
C SER A 329 -9.07 0.41 3.31
N VAL A 330 -8.47 1.45 3.89
CA VAL A 330 -8.76 1.88 5.26
C VAL A 330 -10.19 2.38 5.39
N LEU A 331 -10.69 3.14 4.41
CA LEU A 331 -12.08 3.60 4.38
C LEU A 331 -13.05 2.41 4.29
N CYS A 332 -12.81 1.47 3.38
CA CYS A 332 -13.61 0.25 3.25
C CYS A 332 -13.56 -0.59 4.53
N GLN A 333 -12.38 -0.77 5.09
CA GLN A 333 -12.17 -1.54 6.32
C GLN A 333 -12.99 -0.97 7.48
N SER A 334 -12.95 0.36 7.66
CA SER A 334 -13.67 1.03 8.76
C SER A 334 -15.19 1.03 8.58
N GLU A 335 -15.69 1.09 7.34
CA GLU A 335 -17.14 1.21 7.07
C GLU A 335 -17.84 -0.12 6.79
N ALA A 336 -17.13 -1.12 6.26
CA ALA A 336 -17.74 -2.34 5.74
C ALA A 336 -17.31 -3.62 6.47
N THR A 337 -16.30 -3.57 7.36
CA THR A 337 -15.78 -4.75 8.04
C THR A 337 -15.93 -4.69 9.57
N GLU A 338 -15.45 -5.73 10.26
CA GLU A 338 -15.38 -5.76 11.73
C GLU A 338 -14.33 -4.80 12.33
N PHE A 339 -13.47 -4.18 11.52
CA PHE A 339 -12.37 -3.31 11.95
C PHE A 339 -12.75 -1.84 11.89
N THR A 340 -13.77 -1.45 12.64
CA THR A 340 -14.32 -0.08 12.65
C THR A 340 -13.32 0.99 13.10
N GLU A 341 -12.28 0.59 13.83
CA GLU A 341 -11.22 1.48 14.32
C GLU A 341 -9.99 1.55 13.38
N ALA A 342 -10.14 1.17 12.10
CA ALA A 342 -9.03 1.14 11.14
C ALA A 342 -8.30 2.49 11.01
N TRP A 343 -9.00 3.62 11.12
CA TRP A 343 -8.38 4.94 11.11
C TRP A 343 -7.49 5.20 12.33
N THR A 344 -7.77 4.57 13.48
CA THR A 344 -6.91 4.63 14.68
C THR A 344 -5.60 3.86 14.42
N THR A 345 -5.69 2.68 13.83
CA THR A 345 -4.52 1.89 13.41
C THR A 345 -3.72 2.64 12.34
N PHE A 346 -4.36 3.21 11.33
CA PHE A 346 -3.72 4.03 10.30
C PHE A 346 -2.94 5.20 10.89
N ALA A 347 -3.56 5.98 11.77
CA ALA A 347 -2.91 7.13 12.43
C ALA A 347 -1.67 6.74 13.24
N THR A 348 -1.67 5.55 13.84
CA THR A 348 -0.58 5.11 14.74
C THR A 348 0.49 4.31 14.01
N VAL A 349 0.11 3.43 13.09
CA VAL A 349 1.05 2.49 12.44
C VAL A 349 1.54 3.06 11.11
N GLU A 350 0.62 3.34 10.18
CA GLU A 350 0.97 3.75 8.81
C GLU A 350 1.57 5.17 8.79
N LYS A 351 0.94 6.12 9.46
CA LYS A 351 1.49 7.49 9.54
C LYS A 351 2.83 7.56 10.28
N SER A 352 3.07 6.67 11.25
CA SER A 352 4.39 6.58 11.89
C SER A 352 5.49 6.15 10.91
N TRP A 353 5.16 5.29 9.96
CA TRP A 353 6.08 4.91 8.88
C TRP A 353 6.38 6.11 7.98
N ALA A 354 5.34 6.82 7.52
CA ALA A 354 5.50 8.03 6.73
C ALA A 354 6.30 9.12 7.47
N TYR A 355 5.98 9.42 8.72
CA TYR A 355 6.68 10.44 9.52
C TYR A 355 8.16 10.14 9.65
N ARG A 356 8.53 8.86 9.88
CA ARG A 356 9.93 8.47 9.99
C ARG A 356 10.70 8.75 8.70
N GLN A 357 10.12 8.45 7.53
CA GLN A 357 10.76 8.66 6.23
C GLN A 357 10.76 10.13 5.81
N ASP A 358 9.65 10.83 6.00
CA ASP A 358 9.49 12.22 5.58
C ASP A 358 10.32 13.22 6.40
N GLN A 359 10.88 12.79 7.54
CA GLN A 359 11.80 13.58 8.37
C GLN A 359 13.28 13.31 8.04
N LEU A 360 13.58 12.40 7.10
CA LEU A 360 14.95 12.13 6.66
C LEU A 360 15.37 13.08 5.53
N PRO A 361 16.68 13.37 5.39
CA PRO A 361 17.19 14.13 4.24
C PRO A 361 16.93 13.46 2.88
N SER A 362 16.65 12.15 2.89
CA SER A 362 16.34 11.34 1.70
C SER A 362 14.84 11.35 1.36
N THR A 363 14.01 12.17 2.02
CA THR A 363 12.59 12.28 1.67
C THR A 363 12.40 12.79 0.25
N HIS A 364 11.25 12.47 -0.33
CA HIS A 364 10.84 12.92 -1.66
C HIS A 364 9.39 13.40 -1.66
N PRO A 365 8.94 14.16 -2.66
CA PRO A 365 7.52 14.49 -2.82
C PRO A 365 6.67 13.24 -3.08
N ILE A 366 5.36 13.30 -2.77
CA ILE A 366 4.43 12.21 -3.10
C ILE A 366 4.45 11.94 -4.61
N ALA A 367 4.28 12.98 -5.44
CA ALA A 367 4.49 12.92 -6.89
C ALA A 367 5.96 13.23 -7.19
N ALA A 368 6.80 12.19 -7.09
CA ALA A 368 8.23 12.27 -7.29
C ALA A 368 8.61 12.48 -8.77
N ASP A 369 9.84 12.93 -9.03
CA ASP A 369 10.39 12.96 -10.39
C ASP A 369 11.11 11.61 -10.64
N ILE A 370 10.53 10.80 -11.50
CA ILE A 370 11.01 9.44 -11.81
C ILE A 370 11.60 9.43 -13.23
N PRO A 371 12.89 9.61 -13.38
CA PRO A 371 13.53 9.66 -14.69
C PRO A 371 13.64 8.31 -15.39
N ASP A 372 13.64 7.21 -14.64
CA ASP A 372 13.85 5.86 -15.15
C ASP A 372 13.33 4.79 -14.19
N LEU A 373 13.33 3.52 -14.63
CA LEU A 373 12.82 2.40 -13.84
C LEU A 373 13.61 2.14 -12.55
N ALA A 374 14.92 2.36 -12.54
CA ALA A 374 15.72 2.16 -11.32
C ALA A 374 15.34 3.15 -10.21
N ALA A 375 14.88 4.36 -10.58
CA ALA A 375 14.40 5.35 -9.63
C ALA A 375 13.04 4.97 -9.01
N VAL A 376 12.23 4.15 -9.67
CA VAL A 376 10.92 3.71 -9.14
C VAL A 376 11.11 2.85 -7.90
N GLU A 377 12.07 1.92 -7.91
CA GLU A 377 12.27 0.90 -6.88
C GLU A 377 12.43 1.47 -5.45
N VAL A 378 12.93 2.69 -5.34
CA VAL A 378 13.12 3.37 -4.05
C VAL A 378 11.90 4.19 -3.61
N ASN A 379 10.83 4.23 -4.41
CA ASN A 379 9.61 5.00 -4.14
C ASN A 379 8.45 4.14 -3.61
N PHE A 380 8.62 2.83 -3.45
CA PHE A 380 7.68 1.97 -2.74
C PHE A 380 7.87 2.12 -1.23
N ASP A 381 7.45 3.25 -0.68
CA ASP A 381 7.77 3.65 0.68
C ASP A 381 6.60 4.36 1.41
N GLY A 382 6.82 4.73 2.68
CA GLY A 382 5.80 5.39 3.50
C GLY A 382 5.34 6.76 2.96
N ILE A 383 6.09 7.39 2.05
CA ILE A 383 5.66 8.64 1.39
C ILE A 383 4.58 8.32 0.35
N THR A 384 4.85 7.41 -0.56
CA THR A 384 3.91 7.02 -1.61
C THR A 384 2.63 6.38 -1.03
N TYR A 385 2.75 5.51 -0.02
CA TYR A 385 1.61 4.81 0.58
C TYR A 385 0.90 5.67 1.65
N ALA A 386 1.54 5.92 2.78
CA ALA A 386 0.89 6.42 3.98
C ALA A 386 0.77 7.95 4.04
N LYS A 387 1.80 8.72 3.63
CA LYS A 387 1.66 10.18 3.48
C LYS A 387 0.63 10.49 2.42
N GLY A 388 0.70 9.84 1.26
CA GLY A 388 -0.27 10.03 0.18
C GLY A 388 -1.70 9.75 0.62
N ALA A 389 -1.96 8.61 1.28
CA ALA A 389 -3.29 8.29 1.80
C ALA A 389 -3.79 9.30 2.86
N SER A 390 -2.88 9.80 3.73
CA SER A 390 -3.23 10.84 4.71
C SER A 390 -3.59 12.17 4.02
N VAL A 391 -2.89 12.51 2.94
CA VAL A 391 -3.17 13.70 2.13
C VAL A 391 -4.48 13.55 1.37
N LEU A 392 -4.81 12.34 0.89
CA LEU A 392 -6.13 12.07 0.31
C LEU A 392 -7.27 12.18 1.34
N LYS A 393 -7.04 11.72 2.59
CA LYS A 393 -8.01 11.92 3.68
C LYS A 393 -8.27 13.40 3.94
N GLN A 394 -7.21 14.23 3.91
CA GLN A 394 -7.36 15.68 4.01
C GLN A 394 -8.11 16.26 2.80
N LEU A 395 -7.83 15.79 1.58
CA LEU A 395 -8.55 16.23 0.40
C LEU A 395 -10.03 15.94 0.51
N VAL A 396 -10.40 14.75 1.00
CA VAL A 396 -11.79 14.39 1.31
C VAL A 396 -12.41 15.34 2.34
N ALA A 397 -11.70 15.68 3.41
CA ALA A 397 -12.17 16.66 4.38
C ALA A 397 -12.33 18.08 3.75
N TYR A 398 -11.46 18.42 2.81
CA TYR A 398 -11.45 19.73 2.14
C TYR A 398 -12.57 19.89 1.10
N VAL A 399 -12.84 18.86 0.27
CA VAL A 399 -13.85 18.92 -0.81
C VAL A 399 -15.21 18.31 -0.41
N GLY A 400 -15.25 17.47 0.62
CA GLY A 400 -16.39 16.65 1.03
C GLY A 400 -16.43 15.28 0.33
N LEU A 401 -16.74 14.23 1.09
CA LEU A 401 -16.71 12.84 0.62
C LEU A 401 -17.58 12.60 -0.62
N GLU A 402 -18.81 13.13 -0.65
CA GLU A 402 -19.71 12.94 -1.79
C GLU A 402 -19.16 13.54 -3.09
N HIS A 403 -18.54 14.73 -3.03
CA HIS A 403 -17.91 15.37 -4.18
C HIS A 403 -16.64 14.61 -4.60
N PHE A 404 -15.86 14.15 -3.63
CA PHE A 404 -14.69 13.32 -3.89
C PHE A 404 -15.07 12.04 -4.64
N LEU A 405 -16.04 11.29 -4.15
CA LEU A 405 -16.54 10.07 -4.80
C LEU A 405 -17.17 10.35 -6.16
N ALA A 406 -17.87 11.48 -6.33
CA ALA A 406 -18.41 11.88 -7.63
C ALA A 406 -17.29 12.13 -8.65
N GLY A 407 -16.25 12.87 -8.26
CA GLY A 407 -15.07 13.10 -9.11
C GLY A 407 -14.35 11.80 -9.48
N LEU A 408 -14.20 10.86 -8.54
CA LEU A 408 -13.63 9.55 -8.83
C LEU A 408 -14.44 8.75 -9.85
N ARG A 409 -15.78 8.76 -9.73
CA ARG A 409 -16.67 8.10 -10.70
C ARG A 409 -16.50 8.66 -12.11
N ASP A 410 -16.36 9.98 -12.24
CA ASP A 410 -16.14 10.63 -13.52
C ASP A 410 -14.76 10.34 -14.08
N TYR A 411 -13.72 10.36 -13.23
CA TYR A 411 -12.35 9.97 -13.58
C TYR A 411 -12.28 8.52 -14.12
N PHE A 412 -12.86 7.55 -13.42
CA PHE A 412 -12.88 6.16 -13.88
C PHE A 412 -13.61 6.00 -15.22
N ARG A 413 -14.79 6.66 -15.40
CA ARG A 413 -15.52 6.58 -16.67
C ARG A 413 -14.75 7.16 -17.84
N ALA A 414 -14.02 8.25 -17.60
CA ALA A 414 -13.25 8.93 -18.64
C ALA A 414 -12.03 8.12 -19.09
N HIS A 415 -11.40 7.39 -18.17
CA HIS A 415 -10.10 6.75 -18.40
C HIS A 415 -10.12 5.22 -18.32
N ALA A 416 -11.31 4.58 -18.21
CA ALA A 416 -11.44 3.12 -18.11
C ALA A 416 -10.66 2.40 -19.21
N PHE A 417 -9.86 1.39 -18.82
CA PHE A 417 -8.96 0.61 -19.66
C PHE A 417 -7.85 1.43 -20.35
N GLY A 418 -7.65 2.65 -19.91
CA GLY A 418 -6.62 3.56 -20.41
C GLY A 418 -5.65 3.97 -19.32
N ASN A 419 -4.92 5.05 -19.60
CA ASN A 419 -3.95 5.66 -18.69
C ASN A 419 -4.38 7.08 -18.34
N ALA A 420 -3.97 7.55 -17.17
CA ALA A 420 -4.26 8.89 -16.70
C ALA A 420 -3.06 9.47 -15.95
N THR A 421 -3.11 10.76 -15.72
CA THR A 421 -2.14 11.55 -14.98
C THR A 421 -2.78 12.18 -13.76
N PHE A 422 -1.96 12.70 -12.87
CA PHE A 422 -2.43 13.52 -11.76
C PHE A 422 -3.37 14.66 -12.19
N ASN A 423 -3.06 15.34 -13.31
CA ASN A 423 -3.87 16.46 -13.79
C ASN A 423 -5.29 16.02 -14.19
N ASP A 424 -5.46 14.83 -14.73
CA ASP A 424 -6.77 14.27 -15.09
C ASP A 424 -7.65 14.06 -13.85
N LEU A 425 -7.05 13.55 -12.77
CA LEU A 425 -7.75 13.37 -11.50
C LEU A 425 -8.13 14.70 -10.87
N VAL A 426 -7.20 15.67 -10.80
CA VAL A 426 -7.47 17.00 -10.24
C VAL A 426 -8.62 17.66 -11.00
N ALA A 427 -8.61 17.64 -12.33
CA ALA A 427 -9.67 18.22 -13.15
C ALA A 427 -11.05 17.59 -12.83
N ALA A 428 -11.13 16.28 -12.64
CA ALA A 428 -12.37 15.61 -12.27
C ALA A 428 -12.86 16.02 -10.86
N LEU A 429 -11.94 16.15 -9.90
CA LEU A 429 -12.26 16.57 -8.52
C LEU A 429 -12.66 18.06 -8.46
N GLU A 430 -12.01 18.94 -9.21
CA GLU A 430 -12.40 20.36 -9.35
C GLU A 430 -13.81 20.49 -9.93
N GLN A 431 -14.09 19.75 -10.99
CA GLN A 431 -15.43 19.78 -11.60
C GLN A 431 -16.52 19.30 -10.63
N ALA A 432 -16.26 18.24 -9.86
CA ALA A 432 -17.20 17.66 -8.93
C ALA A 432 -17.43 18.53 -7.68
N SER A 433 -16.38 19.17 -7.18
CA SER A 433 -16.42 19.93 -5.92
C SER A 433 -16.68 21.42 -6.11
N GLY A 434 -16.39 21.96 -7.29
CA GLY A 434 -16.41 23.40 -7.56
C GLY A 434 -15.29 24.18 -6.85
N ARG A 435 -14.28 23.51 -6.31
CA ARG A 435 -13.09 24.10 -5.68
C ARG A 435 -11.91 24.08 -6.64
N ASP A 436 -11.10 25.13 -6.61
CA ASP A 436 -9.78 25.15 -7.26
C ASP A 436 -8.79 24.34 -6.40
N LEU A 437 -8.19 23.33 -7.00
CA LEU A 437 -7.24 22.42 -6.35
C LEU A 437 -5.81 22.56 -6.89
N SER A 438 -5.56 23.49 -7.82
CA SER A 438 -4.25 23.66 -8.45
C SER A 438 -3.15 23.99 -7.43
N ASP A 439 -3.39 24.97 -6.56
CA ASP A 439 -2.47 25.36 -5.49
C ASP A 439 -2.35 24.26 -4.42
N TRP A 440 -3.44 23.59 -4.09
CA TRP A 440 -3.45 22.48 -3.16
C TRP A 440 -2.55 21.33 -3.64
N GLY A 441 -2.67 20.94 -4.91
CA GLY A 441 -1.83 19.91 -5.53
C GLY A 441 -0.35 20.25 -5.48
N GLN A 442 0.03 21.50 -5.79
CA GLN A 442 1.43 21.94 -5.71
C GLN A 442 1.96 21.89 -4.27
N GLN A 443 1.18 22.33 -3.30
CA GLN A 443 1.59 22.35 -1.89
C GLN A 443 1.76 20.95 -1.30
N TRP A 444 0.85 20.03 -1.59
CA TRP A 444 0.82 18.73 -0.92
C TRP A 444 1.57 17.63 -1.67
N LEU A 445 1.53 17.61 -2.99
CA LEU A 445 2.07 16.51 -3.78
C LEU A 445 3.48 16.79 -4.32
N LYS A 446 3.88 18.05 -4.47
CA LYS A 446 5.18 18.42 -5.05
C LYS A 446 6.19 18.94 -4.01
N THR A 447 5.86 18.86 -2.71
CA THR A 447 6.73 19.31 -1.63
C THR A 447 6.98 18.22 -0.60
N THR A 448 8.08 18.34 0.16
CA THR A 448 8.54 17.35 1.14
C THR A 448 8.31 17.79 2.58
N GLY A 449 8.45 16.89 3.52
CA GLY A 449 8.50 17.17 4.95
C GLY A 449 7.14 17.46 5.59
N LEU A 450 7.19 17.78 6.87
CA LEU A 450 6.06 18.02 7.76
C LEU A 450 5.98 19.47 8.21
N ASN A 451 4.78 20.03 8.17
CA ASN A 451 4.50 21.24 8.94
C ASN A 451 4.27 20.86 10.41
N THR A 452 4.74 21.69 11.32
CA THR A 452 4.45 21.53 12.75
C THR A 452 3.31 22.46 13.12
N LEU A 453 2.25 21.92 13.71
CA LEU A 453 1.07 22.65 14.16
C LEU A 453 1.00 22.74 15.67
N ARG A 454 0.62 23.92 16.19
CA ARG A 454 0.48 24.20 17.63
C ARG A 454 -0.77 25.04 17.89
N ALA A 455 -1.39 24.85 19.06
CA ALA A 455 -2.36 25.81 19.56
C ALA A 455 -1.64 26.94 20.33
N GLU A 456 -1.99 28.18 20.06
CA GLU A 456 -1.60 29.35 20.82
C GLU A 456 -2.85 30.08 21.32
N PHE A 457 -2.96 30.32 22.63
CA PHE A 457 -4.16 30.91 23.20
C PHE A 457 -3.89 31.65 24.50
N ASP A 458 -4.78 32.59 24.80
CA ASP A 458 -4.88 33.24 26.09
C ASP A 458 -6.23 32.87 26.74
N VAL A 459 -6.25 32.74 28.07
CA VAL A 459 -7.47 32.45 28.84
C VAL A 459 -7.74 33.52 29.91
N ASP A 460 -9.02 33.73 30.22
CA ASP A 460 -9.45 34.57 31.33
C ASP A 460 -9.36 33.86 32.69
N ASP A 461 -9.70 34.56 33.76
CA ASP A 461 -9.70 34.01 35.12
C ASP A 461 -10.69 32.83 35.32
N ASN A 462 -11.62 32.62 34.41
CA ASN A 462 -12.58 31.52 34.42
C ASN A 462 -12.14 30.35 33.52
N GLY A 463 -10.94 30.41 32.93
CA GLY A 463 -10.40 29.39 32.04
C GLY A 463 -11.05 29.38 30.65
N LYS A 464 -11.64 30.50 30.20
CA LYS A 464 -12.19 30.63 28.84
C LYS A 464 -11.21 31.31 27.92
N PHE A 465 -11.14 30.86 26.69
CA PHE A 465 -10.28 31.47 25.67
C PHE A 465 -10.69 32.95 25.46
N THR A 466 -9.73 33.84 25.56
CA THR A 466 -9.85 35.25 25.14
C THR A 466 -9.24 35.47 23.75
N ARG A 467 -8.30 34.63 23.38
CA ARG A 467 -7.72 34.49 22.04
C ARG A 467 -7.42 33.01 21.78
N PHE A 468 -7.61 32.55 20.55
CA PHE A 468 -7.14 31.25 20.09
C PHE A 468 -6.63 31.34 18.65
N ALA A 469 -5.45 30.75 18.40
CA ALA A 469 -4.89 30.62 17.06
C ALA A 469 -4.26 29.24 16.88
N VAL A 470 -4.25 28.77 15.65
CA VAL A 470 -3.39 27.66 15.23
C VAL A 470 -2.18 28.25 14.53
N THR A 471 -0.98 27.91 15.01
CA THR A 471 0.28 28.34 14.40
C THR A 471 0.87 27.18 13.60
N GLN A 472 1.52 27.53 12.50
CA GLN A 472 2.14 26.58 11.58
C GLN A 472 3.60 26.97 11.35
N SER A 473 4.53 26.04 11.59
CA SER A 473 5.92 26.16 11.13
C SER A 473 6.05 25.62 9.71
N GLY A 474 6.99 26.14 8.95
CA GLY A 474 7.26 25.67 7.59
C GLY A 474 7.71 24.21 7.56
N ALA A 475 7.47 23.54 6.44
CA ALA A 475 7.77 22.11 6.27
C ALA A 475 9.27 21.82 6.39
N THR A 476 9.61 20.78 7.12
CA THR A 476 10.99 20.32 7.36
C THR A 476 11.05 18.79 7.35
N PRO A 477 12.03 18.16 6.64
CA PRO A 477 12.93 18.76 5.65
C PRO A 477 12.16 19.27 4.40
N GLY A 478 12.50 20.46 3.92
CA GLY A 478 11.81 21.09 2.79
C GLY A 478 12.29 22.53 2.59
N ALA A 479 11.59 23.30 1.77
CA ALA A 479 11.90 24.71 1.54
C ALA A 479 11.32 25.63 2.62
N GLY A 480 10.65 25.08 3.64
CA GLY A 480 10.05 25.87 4.72
C GLY A 480 8.70 26.46 4.35
N GLU A 481 8.01 25.86 3.39
CA GLU A 481 6.69 26.27 2.94
C GLU A 481 5.61 25.99 3.98
N THR A 482 4.64 26.89 4.11
CA THR A 482 3.38 26.66 4.79
C THR A 482 2.37 26.06 3.81
N ARG A 483 1.49 25.19 4.29
CA ARG A 483 0.45 24.55 3.50
C ARG A 483 -0.94 24.91 4.00
N VAL A 484 -1.94 24.77 3.16
CA VAL A 484 -3.34 24.83 3.59
C VAL A 484 -3.72 23.51 4.23
N HIS A 485 -4.20 23.56 5.47
CA HIS A 485 -4.68 22.38 6.21
C HIS A 485 -6.17 22.48 6.49
N ARG A 486 -6.93 21.45 6.18
CA ARG A 486 -8.26 21.23 6.72
C ARG A 486 -8.14 20.39 7.98
N LEU A 487 -8.53 20.90 9.13
CA LEU A 487 -8.37 20.20 10.40
C LEU A 487 -9.49 20.54 11.38
N ALA A 488 -9.60 19.75 12.45
CA ALA A 488 -10.45 20.05 13.59
C ALA A 488 -9.60 20.36 14.83
N VAL A 489 -10.10 21.25 15.71
CA VAL A 489 -9.59 21.47 17.06
C VAL A 489 -10.58 20.87 18.04
N GLY A 490 -10.13 19.88 18.83
CA GLY A 490 -10.89 19.25 19.90
C GLY A 490 -10.53 19.80 21.26
N ILE A 491 -11.54 20.07 22.09
CA ILE A 491 -11.36 20.40 23.51
C ILE A 491 -11.92 19.24 24.33
N TYR A 492 -11.10 18.73 25.27
CA TYR A 492 -11.43 17.59 26.11
C TYR A 492 -11.47 18.00 27.57
N ASP A 493 -12.47 17.51 28.31
CA ASP A 493 -12.62 17.78 29.74
C ASP A 493 -13.22 16.56 30.44
N ASP A 494 -13.25 16.63 31.80
CA ASP A 494 -13.80 15.57 32.62
C ASP A 494 -15.31 15.41 32.43
N ASP A 495 -15.76 14.16 32.21
CA ASP A 495 -17.18 13.80 32.11
C ASP A 495 -17.86 13.56 33.47
N GLY A 496 -17.13 13.74 34.57
CA GLY A 496 -17.59 13.45 35.95
C GLY A 496 -17.44 11.98 36.36
N THR A 497 -17.05 11.10 35.47
CA THR A 497 -16.76 9.68 35.80
C THR A 497 -15.26 9.40 35.88
N GLY A 498 -14.43 10.39 35.60
CA GLY A 498 -12.97 10.30 35.54
C GLY A 498 -12.42 10.09 34.14
N LYS A 499 -13.26 10.10 33.08
CA LYS A 499 -12.84 10.06 31.70
C LYS A 499 -12.73 11.47 31.10
N LEU A 500 -11.79 11.62 30.17
CA LEU A 500 -11.64 12.80 29.33
C LEU A 500 -12.41 12.55 28.02
N VAL A 501 -13.44 13.38 27.81
CA VAL A 501 -14.30 13.31 26.62
C VAL A 501 -14.26 14.62 25.85
N ARG A 502 -14.49 14.58 24.55
CA ARG A 502 -14.57 15.77 23.70
C ARG A 502 -15.82 16.59 24.05
N VAL A 503 -15.61 17.79 24.58
CA VAL A 503 -16.69 18.72 24.96
C VAL A 503 -16.94 19.81 23.90
N HIS A 504 -15.98 20.05 23.01
CA HIS A 504 -16.12 20.99 21.91
C HIS A 504 -15.26 20.56 20.72
N ARG A 505 -15.75 20.85 19.50
CA ARG A 505 -15.06 20.60 18.24
C ARG A 505 -15.29 21.77 17.30
N GLU A 506 -14.20 22.29 16.73
CA GLU A 506 -14.23 23.34 15.71
C GLU A 506 -13.42 22.90 14.51
N GLU A 507 -14.03 22.87 13.31
CA GLU A 507 -13.37 22.47 12.06
C GLU A 507 -13.14 23.70 11.18
N LEU A 508 -11.90 23.85 10.66
CA LEU A 508 -11.46 25.04 9.96
C LEU A 508 -10.38 24.76 8.94
N ASP A 509 -10.19 25.71 8.03
CA ASP A 509 -9.03 25.79 7.17
C ASP A 509 -7.94 26.62 7.87
N VAL A 510 -6.71 26.09 7.92
CA VAL A 510 -5.52 26.77 8.46
C VAL A 510 -4.65 27.19 7.29
N GLU A 511 -4.37 28.48 7.21
CA GLU A 511 -3.59 29.08 6.11
C GLU A 511 -2.48 29.97 6.68
N GLY A 512 -1.31 29.91 6.06
CA GLY A 512 -0.15 30.71 6.44
C GLY A 512 0.39 30.36 7.84
N PRO A 513 1.27 31.19 8.41
CA PRO A 513 1.96 30.86 9.67
C PRO A 513 1.07 30.99 10.92
N VAL A 514 -0.03 31.72 10.86
CA VAL A 514 -0.96 31.94 12.00
C VAL A 514 -2.38 32.08 11.47
N THR A 515 -3.30 31.26 12.00
CA THR A 515 -4.73 31.34 11.71
C THR A 515 -5.49 31.57 13.01
N GLU A 516 -6.12 32.73 13.16
CA GLU A 516 -6.97 33.06 14.31
C GLU A 516 -8.29 32.29 14.25
N VAL A 517 -8.70 31.68 15.37
CA VAL A 517 -9.92 30.87 15.48
C VAL A 517 -10.93 31.55 16.38
N ALA A 518 -11.61 32.55 15.83
CA ALA A 518 -12.57 33.39 16.59
C ALA A 518 -13.73 32.57 17.20
N ALA A 519 -14.10 31.45 16.58
CA ALA A 519 -15.17 30.56 17.07
C ALA A 519 -14.85 29.94 18.44
N LEU A 520 -13.58 29.81 18.80
CA LEU A 520 -13.17 29.29 20.12
C LEU A 520 -13.13 30.34 21.22
N VAL A 521 -13.23 31.63 20.90
CA VAL A 521 -13.27 32.70 21.94
C VAL A 521 -14.51 32.55 22.78
N GLY A 522 -14.32 32.51 24.14
CA GLY A 522 -15.39 32.28 25.11
C GLY A 522 -15.67 30.81 25.45
N VAL A 523 -15.09 29.86 24.68
CA VAL A 523 -15.13 28.43 24.99
C VAL A 523 -14.19 28.14 26.16
N SER A 524 -14.57 27.18 27.02
CA SER A 524 -13.70 26.72 28.12
C SER A 524 -12.52 25.90 27.53
N ARG A 525 -11.32 26.14 28.06
CA ARG A 525 -10.11 25.43 27.64
C ARG A 525 -10.16 23.93 27.92
N GLY A 526 -10.90 23.47 28.91
CA GLY A 526 -10.87 22.07 29.33
C GLY A 526 -9.50 21.62 29.88
N ARG A 527 -9.25 20.32 29.83
CA ARG A 527 -7.99 19.70 30.30
C ARG A 527 -7.00 19.45 29.17
N LEU A 528 -7.48 19.19 27.96
CA LEU A 528 -6.65 18.89 26.80
C LEU A 528 -7.18 19.66 25.59
N VAL A 529 -6.28 20.32 24.88
CA VAL A 529 -6.51 20.94 23.56
C VAL A 529 -5.77 20.11 22.53
N LEU A 530 -6.50 19.57 21.57
CA LEU A 530 -5.95 18.73 20.52
C LEU A 530 -6.17 19.39 19.15
N VAL A 531 -5.10 19.88 18.53
CA VAL A 531 -5.09 20.31 17.14
C VAL A 531 -5.07 19.07 16.24
N ASN A 532 -5.71 19.13 15.09
CA ASN A 532 -5.92 17.99 14.19
C ASN A 532 -6.69 16.82 14.84
N ASP A 533 -7.64 17.13 15.68
CA ASP A 533 -8.61 16.16 16.16
C ASP A 533 -9.33 15.49 14.96
N ASP A 534 -9.74 14.22 15.07
CA ASP A 534 -10.21 13.36 13.99
C ASP A 534 -9.15 13.00 12.91
N ASP A 535 -7.90 13.44 13.05
CA ASP A 535 -6.79 13.11 12.14
C ASP A 535 -7.05 13.49 10.67
N LEU A 536 -7.57 14.70 10.44
CA LEU A 536 -7.96 15.15 9.11
C LEU A 536 -6.79 15.56 8.22
N THR A 537 -5.63 15.93 8.78
CA THR A 537 -4.46 16.39 8.01
C THR A 537 -3.18 15.64 8.37
N TYR A 538 -2.18 15.78 7.50
CA TYR A 538 -0.82 15.25 7.69
C TYR A 538 0.09 16.35 8.26
N CYS A 539 0.49 16.23 9.51
CA CYS A 539 1.32 17.21 10.19
C CYS A 539 1.96 16.64 11.45
N SER A 540 3.02 17.26 11.94
CA SER A 540 3.59 17.04 13.26
C SER A 540 2.87 17.92 14.27
N LEU A 541 2.41 17.33 15.37
CA LEU A 541 1.65 18.05 16.41
C LEU A 541 2.53 18.42 17.60
N ARG A 542 2.25 19.58 18.22
CA ARG A 542 2.83 20.00 19.49
C ARG A 542 1.72 20.34 20.45
N LEU A 543 1.70 19.62 21.57
CA LEU A 543 0.79 19.92 22.66
C LEU A 543 1.26 21.15 23.43
N ASP A 544 0.32 21.98 23.87
CA ASP A 544 0.63 23.02 24.86
C ASP A 544 1.04 22.40 26.19
N ALA A 545 1.72 23.19 27.05
CA ALA A 545 2.33 22.67 28.28
C ALA A 545 1.32 22.00 29.26
N GLU A 546 0.09 22.49 29.32
CA GLU A 546 -0.93 21.90 30.20
C GLU A 546 -1.55 20.64 29.56
N SER A 547 -1.80 20.64 28.26
CA SER A 547 -2.24 19.45 27.52
C SER A 547 -1.20 18.34 27.61
N LEU A 548 0.09 18.65 27.47
CA LEU A 548 1.17 17.70 27.67
C LEU A 548 1.21 17.12 29.08
N ARG A 549 1.03 17.96 30.11
CA ARG A 549 0.95 17.50 31.50
C ARG A 549 -0.25 16.56 31.69
N THR A 550 -1.42 16.93 31.16
CA THR A 550 -2.62 16.08 31.21
C THR A 550 -2.36 14.74 30.52
N ALA A 551 -1.70 14.74 29.35
CA ALA A 551 -1.33 13.51 28.66
C ALA A 551 -0.42 12.63 29.51
N LEU A 552 0.65 13.20 30.10
CA LEU A 552 1.60 12.45 30.94
C LEU A 552 0.95 11.83 32.18
N GLU A 553 -0.09 12.46 32.73
CA GLU A 553 -0.78 12.01 33.94
C GLU A 553 -2.01 11.14 33.65
N ARG A 554 -2.71 11.37 32.53
CA ARG A 554 -4.08 10.89 32.32
C ARG A 554 -4.36 10.37 30.90
N ILE A 555 -3.36 9.96 30.10
CA ILE A 555 -3.59 9.48 28.73
C ILE A 555 -4.56 8.30 28.68
N ALA A 556 -4.53 7.43 29.68
CA ALA A 556 -5.44 6.29 29.82
C ALA A 556 -6.92 6.70 30.09
N ASP A 557 -7.16 7.94 30.45
CA ASP A 557 -8.50 8.46 30.69
C ASP A 557 -9.16 9.05 29.44
N ILE A 558 -8.41 9.33 28.36
CA ILE A 558 -8.98 9.76 27.07
C ILE A 558 -9.87 8.62 26.56
N ALA A 559 -11.18 8.90 26.45
CA ALA A 559 -12.17 7.87 26.22
C ALA A 559 -12.05 7.22 24.83
N GLU A 560 -11.94 8.05 23.80
CA GLU A 560 -11.93 7.60 22.41
C GLU A 560 -10.53 7.16 21.98
N PRO A 561 -10.42 6.06 21.16
CA PRO A 561 -9.12 5.53 20.72
C PRO A 561 -8.35 6.50 19.81
N LEU A 562 -9.00 7.10 18.80
CA LEU A 562 -8.32 7.94 17.81
C LEU A 562 -7.68 9.19 18.42
N PRO A 563 -8.36 10.04 19.21
CA PRO A 563 -7.70 11.19 19.86
C PRO A 563 -6.61 10.75 20.84
N ARG A 564 -6.76 9.63 21.54
CA ARG A 564 -5.70 9.08 22.39
C ARG A 564 -4.47 8.69 21.56
N SER A 565 -4.66 8.10 20.37
CA SER A 565 -3.60 7.77 19.43
C SER A 565 -2.88 9.00 18.89
N LEU A 566 -3.59 10.09 18.65
CA LEU A 566 -2.97 11.37 18.23
C LEU A 566 -2.11 11.98 19.33
N VAL A 567 -2.53 11.86 20.58
CA VAL A 567 -1.73 12.30 21.74
C VAL A 567 -0.47 11.45 21.89
N TRP A 568 -0.56 10.12 21.68
CA TRP A 568 0.60 9.23 21.63
C TRP A 568 1.58 9.63 20.54
N SER A 569 1.05 9.88 19.33
CA SER A 569 1.86 10.30 18.18
C SER A 569 2.57 11.63 18.45
N ALA A 570 1.88 12.63 19.00
CA ALA A 570 2.47 13.90 19.38
C ALA A 570 3.61 13.72 20.39
N ALA A 571 3.41 12.91 21.44
CA ALA A 571 4.44 12.62 22.43
C ALA A 571 5.65 11.90 21.83
N TRP A 572 5.43 10.97 20.88
CA TRP A 572 6.49 10.29 20.19
C TRP A 572 7.31 11.24 19.29
N GLU A 573 6.65 12.08 18.50
CA GLU A 573 7.33 13.07 17.65
C GLU A 573 8.13 14.08 18.48
N MET A 574 7.56 14.56 19.59
CA MET A 574 8.27 15.42 20.55
C MET A 574 9.50 14.71 21.16
N THR A 575 9.45 13.38 21.33
CA THR A 575 10.59 12.60 21.83
C THR A 575 11.68 12.50 20.77
N ARG A 576 11.32 12.23 19.52
CA ARG A 576 12.26 12.14 18.40
C ARG A 576 12.98 13.46 18.12
N GLU A 577 12.31 14.58 18.34
CA GLU A 577 12.86 15.94 18.15
C GLU A 577 13.50 16.53 19.43
N ALA A 578 13.67 15.71 20.49
CA ALA A 578 14.27 16.08 21.77
C ALA A 578 13.51 17.19 22.54
N GLU A 579 12.22 17.38 22.27
CA GLU A 579 11.33 18.26 23.02
C GLU A 579 10.73 17.56 24.25
N LEU A 580 10.54 16.22 24.20
CA LEU A 580 10.16 15.36 25.33
C LEU A 580 11.30 14.40 25.66
N ARG A 581 11.65 14.27 26.94
CA ARG A 581 12.72 13.33 27.33
C ARG A 581 12.29 11.88 27.09
N ALA A 582 13.20 11.07 26.53
CA ALA A 582 12.95 9.65 26.28
C ALA A 582 12.43 8.90 27.52
N ARG A 583 12.98 9.19 28.73
CA ARG A 583 12.51 8.58 29.99
C ARG A 583 11.05 8.88 30.32
N ASP A 584 10.58 10.10 29.98
CA ASP A 584 9.19 10.51 30.25
C ASP A 584 8.25 9.83 29.25
N PHE A 585 8.68 9.66 28.00
CA PHE A 585 7.93 8.88 27.01
C PHE A 585 7.82 7.40 27.41
N VAL A 586 8.92 6.76 27.84
CA VAL A 586 8.89 5.38 28.33
C VAL A 586 7.97 5.22 29.52
N ALA A 587 8.01 6.19 30.47
CA ALA A 587 7.10 6.19 31.62
C ALA A 587 5.63 6.37 31.19
N LEU A 588 5.37 7.24 30.21
CA LEU A 588 4.04 7.44 29.63
C LEU A 588 3.50 6.15 29.03
N VAL A 589 4.31 5.46 28.17
CA VAL A 589 3.91 4.19 27.56
C VAL A 589 3.65 3.12 28.61
N THR A 590 4.58 2.89 29.53
CA THR A 590 4.42 1.86 30.55
C THR A 590 3.28 2.13 31.52
N GLY A 591 2.94 3.41 31.74
CA GLY A 591 1.79 3.82 32.54
C GLY A 591 0.45 3.68 31.84
N GLY A 592 0.37 3.96 30.54
CA GLY A 592 -0.89 4.13 29.80
C GLY A 592 -1.25 3.01 28.80
N VAL A 593 -0.28 2.21 28.32
CA VAL A 593 -0.51 1.22 27.25
C VAL A 593 -1.57 0.17 27.56
N HIS A 594 -1.81 -0.10 28.83
CA HIS A 594 -2.84 -1.06 29.27
C HIS A 594 -4.28 -0.61 28.97
N ALA A 595 -4.49 0.67 28.69
CA ALA A 595 -5.80 1.24 28.38
C ALA A 595 -6.11 1.22 26.87
N GLU A 596 -5.14 0.83 26.02
CA GLU A 596 -5.37 0.73 24.60
C GLU A 596 -6.31 -0.43 24.28
N SER A 597 -7.39 -0.14 23.55
CA SER A 597 -8.31 -1.16 23.03
C SER A 597 -7.74 -1.87 21.79
N GLU A 598 -7.07 -1.11 20.94
CA GLU A 598 -6.49 -1.62 19.68
C GLU A 598 -5.10 -2.19 19.95
N VAL A 599 -4.98 -3.51 19.82
CA VAL A 599 -3.72 -4.21 20.12
C VAL A 599 -2.57 -3.78 19.20
N GLY A 600 -2.85 -3.39 17.96
CA GLY A 600 -1.85 -2.85 17.02
C GLY A 600 -1.23 -1.55 17.53
N VAL A 601 -2.05 -0.66 18.12
CA VAL A 601 -1.58 0.56 18.80
C VAL A 601 -0.67 0.20 19.98
N ALA A 602 -1.12 -0.72 20.84
CA ALA A 602 -0.30 -1.18 21.97
C ALA A 602 1.06 -1.74 21.54
N GLN A 603 1.07 -2.60 20.50
CA GLN A 603 2.31 -3.16 19.94
C GLN A 603 3.25 -2.07 19.39
N ARG A 604 2.71 -1.07 18.69
CA ARG A 604 3.49 0.07 18.17
C ARG A 604 4.10 0.89 19.30
N LEU A 605 3.33 1.22 20.32
CA LEU A 605 3.82 1.98 21.48
C LEU A 605 4.95 1.27 22.22
N LEU A 606 4.82 -0.03 22.41
CA LEU A 606 5.87 -0.85 23.04
C LEU A 606 7.16 -0.86 22.22
N LEU A 607 7.06 -0.96 20.89
CA LEU A 607 8.20 -0.87 19.97
C LEU A 607 8.85 0.53 20.03
N GLN A 608 8.04 1.59 20.09
CA GLN A 608 8.53 2.97 20.24
C GLN A 608 9.26 3.17 21.59
N ALA A 609 8.74 2.59 22.68
CA ALA A 609 9.42 2.62 23.98
C ALA A 609 10.77 1.89 23.96
N GLN A 610 10.86 0.72 23.31
CA GLN A 610 12.13 0.03 23.07
C GLN A 610 13.10 0.88 22.23
N THR A 611 12.60 1.54 21.19
CA THR A 611 13.38 2.45 20.36
C THR A 611 13.85 3.67 21.18
N ALA A 612 13.02 4.23 22.03
CA ALA A 612 13.39 5.32 22.94
C ALA A 612 14.53 4.92 23.87
N LEU A 613 14.49 3.72 24.45
CA LEU A 613 15.54 3.19 25.32
C LEU A 613 16.85 2.92 24.54
N THR A 614 16.75 2.41 23.31
CA THR A 614 17.91 2.04 22.51
C THR A 614 18.61 3.24 21.90
N SER A 615 17.86 4.24 21.41
CA SER A 615 18.37 5.27 20.50
C SER A 615 18.27 6.69 21.01
N TYR A 616 17.34 7.01 21.92
CA TYR A 616 17.07 8.38 22.37
C TYR A 616 17.39 8.64 23.84
N ALA A 617 17.50 7.59 24.66
CA ALA A 617 17.84 7.72 26.08
C ALA A 617 19.35 7.77 26.29
N ASP A 618 19.79 8.41 27.38
CA ASP A 618 21.14 8.24 27.90
C ASP A 618 21.41 6.75 28.13
N GLN A 619 22.49 6.22 27.56
CA GLN A 619 22.75 4.78 27.53
C GLN A 619 23.11 4.19 28.90
N ASP A 620 23.72 4.97 29.79
CA ASP A 620 24.01 4.52 31.15
C ASP A 620 22.70 4.44 31.95
N TRP A 621 21.86 5.48 31.86
CA TRP A 621 20.52 5.45 32.46
C TRP A 621 19.64 4.33 31.88
N ALA A 622 19.66 4.13 30.56
CA ALA A 622 18.89 3.08 29.91
C ALA A 622 19.27 1.69 30.44
N ARG A 623 20.58 1.42 30.55
CA ARG A 623 21.11 0.14 31.06
C ARG A 623 20.81 -0.08 32.54
N GLU A 624 21.03 0.95 33.38
CA GLU A 624 20.95 0.83 34.84
C GLU A 624 19.51 0.91 35.37
N HIS A 625 18.63 1.64 34.67
CA HIS A 625 17.29 1.94 35.16
C HIS A 625 16.21 1.68 34.09
N GLY A 626 16.40 2.14 32.85
CA GLY A 626 15.38 2.13 31.81
C GLY A 626 14.91 0.73 31.45
N TRP A 627 15.80 -0.15 31.01
CA TRP A 627 15.48 -1.52 30.65
C TRP A 627 14.95 -2.36 31.82
N PRO A 628 15.56 -2.30 33.04
CA PRO A 628 15.00 -3.01 34.18
C PRO A 628 13.56 -2.60 34.51
N GLN A 629 13.27 -1.30 34.59
CA GLN A 629 11.93 -0.78 34.88
C GLN A 629 10.93 -1.15 33.77
N PHE A 630 11.34 -1.08 32.52
CA PHE A 630 10.51 -1.47 31.38
C PHE A 630 10.15 -2.96 31.41
N ALA A 631 11.14 -3.82 31.64
CA ALA A 631 10.92 -5.27 31.73
C ALA A 631 10.07 -5.66 32.96
N ASP A 632 10.31 -5.07 34.14
CA ASP A 632 9.49 -5.27 35.34
C ASP A 632 8.03 -4.91 35.06
N ARG A 633 7.80 -3.76 34.41
CA ARG A 633 6.43 -3.30 34.11
C ARG A 633 5.76 -4.17 33.06
N LEU A 634 6.47 -4.64 32.03
CA LEU A 634 5.94 -5.59 31.05
C LEU A 634 5.53 -6.91 31.69
N LEU A 635 6.33 -7.40 32.64
CA LEU A 635 6.01 -8.63 33.38
C LEU A 635 4.73 -8.46 34.24
N GLU A 636 4.55 -7.29 34.89
CA GLU A 636 3.33 -6.97 35.61
C GLU A 636 2.12 -6.91 34.66
N LEU A 637 2.25 -6.22 33.51
CA LEU A 637 1.20 -6.10 32.50
C LEU A 637 0.82 -7.47 31.91
N ALA A 638 1.81 -8.31 31.59
CA ALA A 638 1.58 -9.67 31.09
C ALA A 638 0.85 -10.56 32.11
N ARG A 639 1.18 -10.44 33.40
CA ARG A 639 0.52 -11.17 34.50
C ARG A 639 -0.89 -10.63 34.79
N GLY A 640 -1.10 -9.34 34.64
CA GLY A 640 -2.38 -8.68 34.86
C GLY A 640 -3.37 -8.79 33.71
N ALA A 641 -2.89 -9.07 32.51
CA ALA A 641 -3.72 -9.23 31.32
C ALA A 641 -4.57 -10.51 31.40
N GLN A 642 -5.73 -10.49 30.72
CA GLN A 642 -6.57 -11.68 30.61
C GLN A 642 -5.78 -12.83 29.97
N PRO A 643 -5.75 -14.03 30.59
CA PRO A 643 -5.02 -15.16 30.06
C PRO A 643 -5.45 -15.51 28.63
N GLY A 644 -4.47 -15.61 27.73
CA GLY A 644 -4.69 -15.91 26.32
C GLY A 644 -5.22 -14.73 25.48
N SER A 645 -5.29 -13.51 26.03
CA SER A 645 -5.65 -12.31 25.28
C SER A 645 -4.53 -11.84 24.36
N ASP A 646 -4.88 -11.03 23.38
CA ASP A 646 -3.92 -10.42 22.45
C ASP A 646 -2.97 -9.46 23.16
N HIS A 647 -3.46 -8.74 24.17
CA HIS A 647 -2.63 -7.89 25.02
C HIS A 647 -1.59 -8.70 25.79
N GLN A 648 -1.98 -9.84 26.37
CA GLN A 648 -1.02 -10.73 27.04
C GLN A 648 0.06 -11.18 26.06
N LEU A 649 -0.32 -11.59 24.84
CA LEU A 649 0.62 -12.00 23.80
C LEU A 649 1.57 -10.86 23.41
N ALA A 650 1.05 -9.66 23.21
CA ALA A 650 1.86 -8.47 22.88
C ALA A 650 2.87 -8.15 23.99
N PHE A 651 2.44 -8.15 25.26
CA PHE A 651 3.33 -7.86 26.40
C PHE A 651 4.40 -8.94 26.56
N VAL A 652 4.06 -10.22 26.41
CA VAL A 652 5.02 -11.33 26.48
C VAL A 652 6.03 -11.27 25.35
N ASN A 653 5.59 -11.04 24.12
CA ASN A 653 6.50 -10.93 22.97
C ASN A 653 7.47 -9.76 23.14
N THR A 654 6.99 -8.62 23.60
CA THR A 654 7.84 -7.45 23.87
C THR A 654 8.79 -7.73 25.02
N LEU A 655 8.34 -8.39 26.09
CA LEU A 655 9.21 -8.78 27.20
C LEU A 655 10.34 -9.70 26.73
N CYS A 656 10.02 -10.74 25.90
CA CYS A 656 11.01 -11.66 25.38
C CYS A 656 12.05 -11.00 24.44
N SER A 657 11.68 -9.91 23.76
CA SER A 657 12.57 -9.12 22.89
C SER A 657 13.29 -7.98 23.63
N SER A 658 13.09 -7.82 24.93
CA SER A 658 13.69 -6.77 25.76
C SER A 658 14.98 -7.25 26.44
N VAL A 659 15.75 -6.31 27.01
CA VAL A 659 16.91 -6.63 27.84
C VAL A 659 16.43 -7.14 29.20
N LEU A 660 16.67 -8.43 29.46
CA LEU A 660 16.19 -9.14 30.64
C LEU A 660 17.28 -9.33 31.69
N SER A 661 16.90 -9.31 32.96
CA SER A 661 17.73 -9.79 34.09
C SER A 661 17.41 -11.26 34.40
N ALA A 662 18.23 -11.91 35.21
CA ALA A 662 17.98 -13.27 35.69
C ALA A 662 16.65 -13.41 36.47
N GLY A 663 16.10 -12.34 36.98
CA GLY A 663 14.81 -12.34 37.67
C GLY A 663 13.58 -12.30 36.74
N HIS A 664 13.80 -12.00 35.45
CA HIS A 664 12.75 -11.96 34.42
C HIS A 664 12.61 -13.30 33.69
N VAL A 665 13.62 -14.15 33.72
CA VAL A 665 13.65 -15.50 33.14
C VAL A 665 13.18 -16.51 34.19
#